data_61fecb1337506e3bbf382c3ec1dfce04
#
_entry.id   61fecb1337506e3bbf382c3ec1dfce04
#
_cell.length_a   1.000
_cell.length_b   1.000
_cell.length_c   1.000
_cell.angle_alpha   90.00
_cell.angle_beta   90.00
_cell.angle_gamma   90.00
#
_symmetry.space_group_name_H-M   'P 1'
#
loop_
_entity.id
_entity.type
_entity.pdbx_description
1 polymer ?
#
loop_
_entity_poly.entity_id
_entity_poly.type
_entity_poly.pdbx_seq_one_letter_code
_entity_poly.pdbx_strand_id
1 'polypeptide(L)'
;MNAPKCIPLQAISDESVGGKAEGLARLLKLGFAVPDGFVIVAASAQELPADLDAHYARIGAGKVAVRSSAIGEDSGDASFAGQYETVLNVEGAEALRAAIEACVRSLSNARASAYRDEKLGAGQVQMNVVVQRMVDARVAGVLFTANPINARRDQVVVDAVPGLGESLVSGHATPDHWVLRRDASVVESEIQAKAPVLNETERARLLEGALEAEARYGAPLDMEWAVDRAGAVRWLQARPITKLPSDPNELDTASDPSHVFTWANIGEMMPGAVTPLTYSVTGRGIDIGMQRAYRRSGVSVPPGDHIRYVGMNFGHLFLNLTTLSEIAADVAGSTKAQMCMALCGRDIEEVPEPDPAPKLKRAINGARYFYQLAAAAKHRREMDALVASAHLPISGTAQERYETIDAKLPNVWKAYELHLLSSSSSGALSPILLGILAKGEEPTQAHHAEVAEMLAGAEGVESADIAEGAERIVDALLDLPEAKIAFASAEPDAALAWLRSPRSGRAGEELRRYLERHGHRAVRELELRQKGWGVDTSPLVASLQSGLRARLEHGSPIRQKHHVATSTDHPILRKLLPLAHAAIRSREHTKSGLVAVTTEFKHAYRALGAAMADEGLLPDEDAVFFLTHEELGECVAGRAELASTAVSRRAVVDYQMPLHFPQVFRGRPEPLRLEAVEGDDGALVGKPVSRGSVTGRARVVETLEEAAALQAGEILIAPITDVGWTPYFSLIAGLATDVGSAVSHGAVVAREYGLPAVVNLRVATSRFQTGDRVTLDGDRGTLKHA
;
A
#
# COMPACT_ATOMS: atom_id res chain seq x y z
N MET A 1 7.30 -10.43 -53.71
CA MET A 1 7.42 -9.18 -52.90
C MET A 1 6.71 -8.10 -53.69
N ASN A 2 5.85 -7.31 -53.01
CA ASN A 2 5.21 -6.15 -53.67
C ASN A 2 6.28 -5.10 -54.00
N ALA A 3 6.18 -4.41 -55.14
CA ALA A 3 7.07 -3.30 -55.49
C ALA A 3 6.94 -2.19 -54.42
N PRO A 4 8.05 -1.53 -54.03
CA PRO A 4 8.00 -0.44 -53.06
C PRO A 4 7.15 0.73 -53.57
N LYS A 5 6.34 1.31 -52.69
CA LYS A 5 5.42 2.44 -53.02
C LYS A 5 5.44 3.51 -51.95
N CYS A 6 5.24 4.75 -52.34
CA CYS A 6 5.03 5.87 -51.41
C CYS A 6 3.54 6.04 -51.08
N ILE A 7 3.20 6.23 -49.80
CA ILE A 7 1.85 6.53 -49.35
C ILE A 7 1.92 7.79 -48.47
N PRO A 8 1.21 8.88 -48.78
CA PRO A 8 1.09 10.05 -47.88
C PRO A 8 0.53 9.65 -46.52
N LEU A 9 1.04 10.22 -45.42
CA LEU A 9 0.59 9.90 -44.06
C LEU A 9 -0.93 10.04 -43.88
N GLN A 10 -1.55 11.03 -44.55
CA GLN A 10 -3.00 11.25 -44.53
C GLN A 10 -3.82 10.17 -45.25
N ALA A 11 -3.18 9.40 -46.15
CA ALA A 11 -3.83 8.37 -46.97
C ALA A 11 -3.64 6.93 -46.44
N ILE A 12 -2.98 6.78 -45.28
CA ILE A 12 -2.78 5.48 -44.64
C ILE A 12 -4.10 4.98 -44.06
N SER A 13 -4.51 3.76 -44.44
CA SER A 13 -5.77 3.14 -44.02
C SER A 13 -5.61 1.80 -43.27
N ASP A 14 -4.44 1.19 -43.34
CA ASP A 14 -4.17 -0.13 -42.73
C ASP A 14 -2.90 -0.16 -41.88
N GLU A 15 -2.76 -1.17 -41.06
CA GLU A 15 -1.66 -1.39 -40.10
C GLU A 15 -0.37 -1.95 -40.74
N SER A 16 -0.35 -2.18 -42.04
CA SER A 16 0.82 -2.77 -42.76
C SER A 16 2.00 -1.82 -42.92
N VAL A 17 1.87 -0.60 -42.41
CA VAL A 17 2.88 0.48 -42.57
C VAL A 17 3.90 0.56 -41.43
N GLY A 18 3.70 -0.23 -40.36
CA GLY A 18 4.52 -0.22 -39.14
C GLY A 18 4.14 0.84 -38.12
N GLY A 19 4.49 0.63 -36.83
CA GLY A 19 3.98 1.37 -35.69
C GLY A 19 4.19 2.89 -35.78
N LYS A 20 5.36 3.37 -36.19
CA LYS A 20 5.62 4.82 -36.30
C LYS A 20 4.75 5.50 -37.36
N ALA A 21 4.58 4.88 -38.53
CA ALA A 21 3.73 5.45 -39.60
C ALA A 21 2.26 5.41 -39.21
N GLU A 22 1.80 4.33 -38.56
CA GLU A 22 0.44 4.17 -38.04
C GLU A 22 0.13 5.21 -36.99
N GLY A 23 1.00 5.41 -35.99
CA GLY A 23 0.82 6.40 -34.94
C GLY A 23 0.67 7.82 -35.49
N LEU A 24 1.49 8.22 -36.48
CA LEU A 24 1.37 9.52 -37.14
C LEU A 24 0.07 9.65 -37.95
N ALA A 25 -0.32 8.61 -38.68
CA ALA A 25 -1.55 8.59 -39.47
C ALA A 25 -2.79 8.70 -38.53
N ARG A 26 -2.76 8.03 -37.36
CA ARG A 26 -3.82 8.08 -36.38
C ARG A 26 -3.95 9.48 -35.77
N LEU A 27 -2.83 10.13 -35.40
CA LEU A 27 -2.81 11.51 -34.94
C LEU A 27 -3.43 12.48 -35.96
N LEU A 28 -3.06 12.32 -37.25
CA LEU A 28 -3.62 13.12 -38.33
C LEU A 28 -5.12 12.94 -38.51
N LYS A 29 -5.62 11.70 -38.45
CA LYS A 29 -7.06 11.38 -38.52
C LYS A 29 -7.83 11.97 -37.35
N LEU A 30 -7.19 12.09 -36.19
CA LEU A 30 -7.75 12.71 -35.01
C LEU A 30 -7.64 14.25 -35.01
N GLY A 31 -7.04 14.85 -36.06
CA GLY A 31 -6.96 16.31 -36.22
C GLY A 31 -5.76 16.97 -35.55
N PHE A 32 -4.79 16.21 -35.04
CA PHE A 32 -3.59 16.74 -34.41
C PHE A 32 -2.61 17.32 -35.44
N ALA A 33 -1.85 18.34 -35.04
CA ALA A 33 -0.85 18.99 -35.87
C ALA A 33 0.42 18.13 -36.01
N VAL A 34 0.46 17.31 -37.04
CA VAL A 34 1.60 16.46 -37.39
C VAL A 34 2.29 17.07 -38.62
N PRO A 35 3.65 17.15 -38.68
CA PRO A 35 4.35 17.59 -39.87
C PRO A 35 4.06 16.68 -41.08
N ASP A 36 3.95 17.28 -42.25
CA ASP A 36 3.70 16.55 -43.49
C ASP A 36 4.75 15.47 -43.75
N GLY A 37 4.32 14.35 -44.33
CA GLY A 37 5.20 13.23 -44.64
C GLY A 37 4.53 12.14 -45.46
N PHE A 38 5.31 11.11 -45.75
CA PHE A 38 4.85 9.90 -46.43
C PHE A 38 5.61 8.68 -45.89
N VAL A 39 5.05 7.49 -46.10
CA VAL A 39 5.69 6.22 -45.78
C VAL A 39 6.06 5.49 -47.08
N ILE A 40 7.24 4.91 -47.11
CA ILE A 40 7.69 3.98 -48.15
C ILE A 40 7.43 2.57 -47.66
N VAL A 41 6.45 1.89 -48.25
CA VAL A 41 6.08 0.53 -47.91
C VAL A 41 6.94 -0.46 -48.68
N ALA A 42 7.36 -1.54 -47.99
CA ALA A 42 8.27 -2.55 -48.56
C ALA A 42 9.60 -1.96 -49.05
N ALA A 43 10.15 -1.00 -48.30
CA ALA A 43 11.41 -0.35 -48.65
C ALA A 43 12.54 -1.37 -48.81
N SER A 44 13.31 -1.23 -49.91
CA SER A 44 14.45 -2.08 -50.26
C SER A 44 15.67 -1.20 -50.57
N ALA A 45 16.86 -1.64 -50.18
CA ALA A 45 18.10 -0.97 -50.50
C ALA A 45 18.45 -1.08 -52.04
N GLN A 46 17.78 -1.99 -52.73
CA GLN A 46 18.07 -2.28 -54.17
C GLN A 46 17.06 -1.62 -55.12
N GLU A 47 15.85 -1.32 -54.63
CA GLU A 47 14.78 -0.75 -55.45
C GLU A 47 13.99 0.31 -54.61
N LEU A 48 13.99 1.54 -55.12
CA LEU A 48 13.25 2.67 -54.54
C LEU A 48 11.99 2.96 -55.37
N PRO A 49 10.90 3.52 -54.73
CA PRO A 49 9.69 3.88 -55.47
C PRO A 49 9.99 4.88 -56.61
N ALA A 50 9.40 4.67 -57.77
CA ALA A 50 9.55 5.58 -58.91
C ALA A 50 8.98 6.98 -58.65
N ASP A 51 8.04 7.11 -57.76
CA ASP A 51 7.35 8.34 -57.38
C ASP A 51 7.96 9.04 -56.13
N LEU A 52 9.13 8.57 -55.64
CA LEU A 52 9.82 9.11 -54.46
C LEU A 52 10.05 10.63 -54.55
N ASP A 53 10.63 11.08 -55.66
CA ASP A 53 10.95 12.50 -55.85
C ASP A 53 9.70 13.39 -55.92
N ALA A 54 8.62 12.86 -56.49
CA ALA A 54 7.33 13.55 -56.53
C ALA A 54 6.70 13.72 -55.11
N HIS A 55 6.80 12.69 -54.26
CA HIS A 55 6.37 12.75 -52.88
C HIS A 55 7.24 13.68 -52.05
N TYR A 56 8.55 13.68 -52.23
CA TYR A 56 9.47 14.60 -51.58
C TYR A 56 9.17 16.07 -51.95
N ALA A 57 8.94 16.32 -53.25
CA ALA A 57 8.53 17.66 -53.72
C ALA A 57 7.21 18.12 -53.14
N ARG A 58 6.22 17.21 -52.98
CA ARG A 58 4.90 17.51 -52.38
C ARG A 58 5.01 18.02 -50.94
N ILE A 59 5.95 17.49 -50.15
CA ILE A 59 6.18 17.95 -48.75
C ILE A 59 7.14 19.15 -48.66
N GLY A 60 7.46 19.78 -49.81
CA GLY A 60 8.22 21.04 -49.91
C GLY A 60 9.72 20.87 -50.20
N ALA A 61 10.23 19.66 -50.46
CA ALA A 61 11.63 19.34 -50.82
C ALA A 61 12.70 19.98 -49.90
N GLY A 62 12.35 20.30 -48.67
CA GLY A 62 13.23 20.84 -47.63
C GLY A 62 13.82 19.75 -46.75
N LYS A 63 14.33 20.13 -45.61
CA LYS A 63 14.89 19.19 -44.63
C LYS A 63 13.82 18.22 -44.12
N VAL A 64 14.15 16.92 -44.09
CA VAL A 64 13.31 15.82 -43.64
C VAL A 64 14.01 14.96 -42.60
N ALA A 65 13.23 14.30 -41.75
CA ALA A 65 13.63 13.16 -40.96
C ALA A 65 13.27 11.86 -41.69
N VAL A 66 14.18 10.92 -41.75
CA VAL A 66 14.01 9.59 -42.37
C VAL A 66 14.09 8.57 -41.22
N ARG A 67 12.97 7.89 -40.97
CA ARG A 67 12.80 7.02 -39.78
C ARG A 67 12.35 5.62 -40.21
N SER A 68 12.97 4.59 -39.67
CA SER A 68 12.48 3.21 -39.80
C SER A 68 11.13 3.01 -39.16
N SER A 69 10.26 2.20 -39.75
CA SER A 69 8.93 1.82 -39.25
C SER A 69 8.71 0.33 -39.56
N ALA A 70 9.16 -0.53 -38.65
CA ALA A 70 9.03 -1.97 -38.83
C ALA A 70 7.63 -2.45 -38.38
N ILE A 71 7.11 -3.48 -39.08
CA ILE A 71 5.88 -4.14 -38.65
C ILE A 71 6.20 -4.95 -37.40
N GLY A 72 5.41 -4.74 -36.29
CA GLY A 72 5.61 -5.39 -35.01
C GLY A 72 6.63 -4.72 -34.10
N GLU A 73 7.16 -3.55 -34.43
CA GLU A 73 8.12 -2.79 -33.59
C GLU A 73 7.53 -2.38 -32.24
N ASP A 74 6.21 -2.16 -32.18
CA ASP A 74 5.46 -1.73 -30.99
C ASP A 74 4.46 -2.80 -30.49
N SER A 75 4.64 -4.09 -30.87
CA SER A 75 3.79 -5.17 -30.36
C SER A 75 4.18 -5.55 -28.92
N GLY A 76 3.18 -5.87 -28.08
CA GLY A 76 3.33 -6.05 -26.62
C GLY A 76 4.38 -7.06 -26.14
N ASP A 77 4.89 -7.94 -27.01
CA ASP A 77 5.82 -9.03 -26.65
C ASP A 77 7.29 -8.73 -26.96
N ALA A 78 7.61 -7.67 -27.71
CA ALA A 78 8.99 -7.34 -28.07
C ALA A 78 9.16 -5.82 -28.24
N SER A 79 9.76 -5.17 -27.25
CA SER A 79 10.18 -3.76 -27.34
C SER A 79 11.55 -3.68 -28.01
N PHE A 80 11.59 -3.30 -29.28
CA PHE A 80 12.84 -3.02 -30.06
C PHE A 80 13.19 -1.52 -30.00
N ALA A 81 12.81 -0.80 -28.95
CA ALA A 81 13.09 0.63 -28.81
C ALA A 81 14.59 0.94 -28.92
N GLY A 82 14.96 1.83 -29.85
CA GLY A 82 16.33 2.30 -30.04
C GLY A 82 17.24 1.43 -30.93
N GLN A 83 16.76 0.33 -31.53
CA GLN A 83 17.58 -0.54 -32.36
C GLN A 83 17.60 -0.16 -33.83
N TYR A 84 16.71 0.74 -34.28
CA TYR A 84 16.56 1.14 -35.66
C TYR A 84 16.98 2.60 -35.91
N GLU A 85 17.54 2.85 -37.08
CA GLU A 85 18.19 4.12 -37.42
C GLU A 85 17.17 5.23 -37.73
N THR A 86 17.47 6.45 -37.30
CA THR A 86 16.79 7.69 -37.67
C THR A 86 17.82 8.66 -38.18
N VAL A 87 17.63 9.22 -39.38
CA VAL A 87 18.52 10.20 -40.00
C VAL A 87 17.77 11.54 -40.07
N LEU A 88 18.30 12.55 -39.40
CA LEU A 88 17.72 13.88 -39.36
C LEU A 88 18.41 14.86 -40.31
N ASN A 89 17.73 15.98 -40.60
CA ASN A 89 18.24 17.07 -41.44
C ASN A 89 18.64 16.64 -42.85
N VAL A 90 17.99 15.61 -43.39
CA VAL A 90 18.24 15.14 -44.77
C VAL A 90 17.68 16.15 -45.76
N GLU A 91 18.48 16.66 -46.67
CA GLU A 91 18.09 17.65 -47.68
C GLU A 91 18.60 17.28 -49.05
N GLY A 92 17.72 17.27 -50.05
CA GLY A 92 18.00 16.89 -51.41
C GLY A 92 17.77 15.41 -51.73
N ALA A 93 17.52 15.12 -53.00
CA ALA A 93 17.11 13.79 -53.46
C ALA A 93 18.19 12.70 -53.24
N GLU A 94 19.47 13.04 -53.43
CA GLU A 94 20.58 12.10 -53.25
C GLU A 94 20.77 11.73 -51.78
N ALA A 95 20.75 12.73 -50.86
CA ALA A 95 20.85 12.49 -49.45
C ALA A 95 19.63 11.70 -48.93
N LEU A 96 18.42 11.97 -49.45
CA LEU A 96 17.21 11.21 -49.11
C LEU A 96 17.37 9.73 -49.48
N ARG A 97 17.86 9.40 -50.65
CA ARG A 97 18.11 8.00 -51.09
C ARG A 97 19.10 7.32 -50.16
N ALA A 98 20.23 7.97 -49.85
CA ALA A 98 21.24 7.44 -48.95
C ALA A 98 20.69 7.18 -47.53
N ALA A 99 19.84 8.09 -46.98
CA ALA A 99 19.22 7.93 -45.68
C ALA A 99 18.20 6.77 -45.66
N ILE A 100 17.41 6.59 -46.72
CA ILE A 100 16.49 5.45 -46.87
C ILE A 100 17.27 4.13 -46.86
N GLU A 101 18.36 4.06 -47.61
CA GLU A 101 19.23 2.87 -47.64
C GLU A 101 19.85 2.57 -46.29
N ALA A 102 20.26 3.59 -45.51
CA ALA A 102 20.77 3.43 -44.15
C ALA A 102 19.71 2.80 -43.22
N CYS A 103 18.49 3.35 -43.22
CA CYS A 103 17.36 2.80 -42.46
C CYS A 103 17.07 1.34 -42.84
N VAL A 104 17.08 0.99 -44.13
CA VAL A 104 16.85 -0.40 -44.60
C VAL A 104 17.99 -1.33 -44.17
N ARG A 105 19.25 -0.88 -44.23
CA ARG A 105 20.41 -1.67 -43.79
C ARG A 105 20.41 -1.93 -42.29
N SER A 106 19.86 -1.03 -41.46
CA SER A 106 19.78 -1.23 -40.01
C SER A 106 18.96 -2.47 -39.64
N LEU A 107 17.99 -2.88 -40.49
CA LEU A 107 17.21 -4.11 -40.26
C LEU A 107 18.08 -5.39 -40.31
N SER A 108 19.09 -5.44 -41.18
CA SER A 108 19.96 -6.61 -41.28
C SER A 108 20.88 -6.78 -40.07
N ASN A 109 21.25 -5.69 -39.41
CA ASN A 109 22.03 -5.71 -38.18
C ASN A 109 21.18 -6.20 -36.98
N ALA A 110 19.94 -5.75 -36.88
CA ALA A 110 18.97 -6.18 -35.85
C ALA A 110 18.63 -7.68 -36.01
N ARG A 111 18.47 -8.18 -37.23
CA ARG A 111 18.23 -9.62 -37.49
C ARG A 111 19.42 -10.49 -37.08
N ALA A 112 20.64 -10.05 -37.33
CA ALA A 112 21.84 -10.79 -36.91
C ALA A 112 22.00 -10.86 -35.38
N SER A 113 21.46 -9.89 -34.66
CA SER A 113 21.39 -9.87 -33.21
C SER A 113 20.24 -10.76 -32.65
N ALA A 114 19.05 -10.69 -33.25
CA ALA A 114 17.88 -11.47 -32.85
C ALA A 114 18.01 -12.98 -33.17
N TYR A 115 18.82 -13.36 -34.18
CA TYR A 115 19.13 -14.76 -34.49
C TYR A 115 20.00 -15.45 -33.44
N ARG A 116 20.63 -14.69 -32.54
CA ARG A 116 21.36 -15.22 -31.40
C ARG A 116 20.45 -15.49 -30.18
N ASP A 117 19.29 -14.88 -30.11
CA ASP A 117 18.30 -15.13 -29.07
C ASP A 117 17.15 -15.97 -29.66
N GLU A 118 17.22 -17.26 -29.47
CA GLU A 118 16.47 -18.40 -30.02
C GLU A 118 14.94 -18.40 -29.78
N LYS A 119 14.24 -17.25 -29.84
CA LYS A 119 12.80 -17.15 -29.49
C LYS A 119 11.84 -16.49 -30.47
N LEU A 120 12.27 -16.10 -31.68
CA LEU A 120 11.36 -15.52 -32.67
C LEU A 120 11.19 -16.44 -33.86
N GLY A 121 9.97 -16.97 -34.05
CA GLY A 121 9.59 -17.76 -35.22
C GLY A 121 9.92 -17.02 -36.53
N ALA A 122 10.26 -17.76 -37.61
CA ALA A 122 10.75 -17.27 -38.90
C ALA A 122 9.71 -16.43 -39.69
N GLY A 123 9.18 -15.34 -39.08
CA GLY A 123 8.40 -14.33 -39.80
C GLY A 123 9.33 -13.34 -40.49
N GLN A 124 9.09 -13.09 -41.81
CA GLN A 124 9.80 -12.04 -42.54
C GLN A 124 9.36 -10.68 -42.01
N VAL A 125 10.20 -9.99 -41.22
CA VAL A 125 9.97 -8.59 -40.84
C VAL A 125 10.15 -7.70 -42.06
N GLN A 126 9.11 -6.99 -42.46
CA GLN A 126 9.11 -6.04 -43.53
C GLN A 126 9.46 -4.66 -42.98
N MET A 127 10.48 -3.99 -43.58
CA MET A 127 10.84 -2.63 -43.22
C MET A 127 10.05 -1.64 -44.05
N ASN A 128 9.40 -0.69 -43.38
CA ASN A 128 8.87 0.51 -43.99
C ASN A 128 9.69 1.71 -43.51
N VAL A 129 9.69 2.81 -44.25
CA VAL A 129 10.46 4.00 -43.93
C VAL A 129 9.55 5.22 -43.97
N VAL A 130 9.48 5.96 -42.87
CA VAL A 130 8.77 7.24 -42.78
C VAL A 130 9.71 8.37 -43.21
N VAL A 131 9.27 9.21 -44.13
CA VAL A 131 9.91 10.47 -44.50
C VAL A 131 8.98 11.60 -44.04
N GLN A 132 9.44 12.42 -43.10
CA GLN A 132 8.64 13.46 -42.47
C GLN A 132 9.38 14.81 -42.53
N ARG A 133 8.66 15.90 -42.80
CA ARG A 133 9.25 17.24 -42.82
C ARG A 133 9.78 17.62 -41.42
N MET A 134 11.03 18.13 -41.39
CA MET A 134 11.61 18.64 -40.14
C MET A 134 10.87 19.85 -39.61
N VAL A 135 10.73 19.92 -38.30
CA VAL A 135 10.27 21.09 -37.56
C VAL A 135 11.47 21.96 -37.18
N ASP A 136 11.40 23.26 -37.45
CA ASP A 136 12.37 24.22 -36.88
C ASP A 136 12.03 24.42 -35.39
N ALA A 137 12.46 23.43 -34.60
CA ALA A 137 12.10 23.33 -33.21
C ALA A 137 12.92 24.33 -32.37
N ARG A 138 12.22 25.12 -31.55
CA ARG A 138 12.81 25.87 -30.45
C ARG A 138 13.09 24.97 -29.25
N VAL A 139 12.16 24.06 -28.97
CA VAL A 139 12.18 23.05 -27.90
C VAL A 139 11.54 21.78 -28.43
N ALA A 140 12.05 20.64 -28.04
CA ALA A 140 11.46 19.35 -28.32
C ALA A 140 11.61 18.41 -27.11
N GLY A 141 10.84 17.33 -27.09
CA GLY A 141 10.91 16.39 -25.98
C GLY A 141 9.98 15.20 -26.11
N VAL A 142 9.84 14.50 -25.00
CA VAL A 142 8.92 13.38 -24.83
C VAL A 142 7.88 13.71 -23.77
N LEU A 143 6.72 13.07 -23.87
CA LEU A 143 5.65 13.21 -22.92
C LEU A 143 4.99 11.83 -22.72
N PHE A 144 4.83 11.43 -21.45
CA PHE A 144 4.10 10.23 -21.07
C PHE A 144 2.80 10.62 -20.38
N THR A 145 1.65 10.20 -20.91
CA THR A 145 0.34 10.53 -20.30
C THR A 145 0.01 9.71 -19.05
N ALA A 146 0.87 8.75 -18.70
CA ALA A 146 0.94 8.12 -17.40
C ALA A 146 2.40 8.06 -16.96
N ASN A 147 2.67 8.15 -15.66
CA ASN A 147 4.04 8.12 -15.15
C ASN A 147 4.65 6.72 -15.36
N PRO A 148 5.69 6.56 -16.19
CA PRO A 148 6.23 5.23 -16.49
C PRO A 148 7.02 4.61 -15.33
N ILE A 149 7.42 5.40 -14.32
CA ILE A 149 8.22 4.94 -13.18
C ILE A 149 7.32 4.31 -12.11
N ASN A 150 6.20 4.98 -11.78
CA ASN A 150 5.31 4.57 -10.70
C ASN A 150 3.92 4.12 -11.18
N ALA A 151 3.71 4.03 -12.48
CA ALA A 151 2.47 3.62 -13.16
C ALA A 151 1.22 4.49 -12.86
N ARG A 152 1.36 5.64 -12.20
CA ARG A 152 0.25 6.54 -11.86
C ARG A 152 -0.36 7.14 -13.12
N ARG A 153 -1.69 6.95 -13.29
CA ARG A 153 -2.47 7.48 -14.42
C ARG A 153 -2.93 8.94 -14.19
N ASP A 154 -2.85 9.43 -12.96
CA ASP A 154 -3.16 10.82 -12.60
C ASP A 154 -1.96 11.77 -12.78
N GLN A 155 -0.80 11.24 -13.18
CA GLN A 155 0.42 11.99 -13.45
C GLN A 155 0.81 11.92 -14.93
N VAL A 156 1.29 13.03 -15.45
CA VAL A 156 1.89 13.17 -16.80
C VAL A 156 3.33 13.59 -16.62
N VAL A 157 4.24 12.91 -17.31
CA VAL A 157 5.68 13.22 -17.30
C VAL A 157 6.04 13.96 -18.57
N VAL A 158 6.79 15.06 -18.46
CA VAL A 158 7.26 15.88 -19.57
C VAL A 158 8.76 16.09 -19.45
N ASP A 159 9.50 15.62 -20.43
CA ASP A 159 10.93 15.86 -20.59
C ASP A 159 11.18 16.76 -21.80
N ALA A 160 11.96 17.82 -21.64
CA ALA A 160 12.19 18.82 -22.65
C ALA A 160 13.65 19.26 -22.78
N VAL A 161 14.11 19.42 -24.00
CA VAL A 161 15.44 19.96 -24.33
C VAL A 161 15.36 21.10 -25.35
N PRO A 162 16.30 22.07 -25.33
CA PRO A 162 16.37 23.08 -26.36
C PRO A 162 16.67 22.48 -27.74
N GLY A 163 16.02 22.97 -28.81
CA GLY A 163 16.23 22.54 -30.16
C GLY A 163 15.59 21.21 -30.51
N LEU A 164 16.32 20.28 -31.11
CA LEU A 164 15.83 18.96 -31.56
C LEU A 164 15.88 17.94 -30.43
N GLY A 165 14.87 17.06 -30.36
CA GLY A 165 14.76 15.99 -29.36
C GLY A 165 15.76 14.84 -29.48
N GLU A 166 16.59 14.81 -30.50
CA GLU A 166 17.57 13.73 -30.76
C GLU A 166 18.52 13.53 -29.57
N SER A 167 19.03 14.63 -28.98
CA SER A 167 19.95 14.58 -27.86
C SER A 167 19.32 13.99 -26.58
N LEU A 168 18.01 14.11 -26.43
CA LEU A 168 17.25 13.50 -25.36
C LEU A 168 17.10 12.00 -25.57
N VAL A 169 16.59 11.60 -26.74
CA VAL A 169 16.34 10.19 -27.07
C VAL A 169 17.62 9.35 -27.11
N SER A 170 18.75 9.97 -27.52
CA SER A 170 20.07 9.33 -27.54
C SER A 170 20.79 9.35 -26.17
N GLY A 171 20.20 9.97 -25.14
CA GLY A 171 20.79 10.04 -23.79
C GLY A 171 21.98 10.99 -23.66
N HIS A 172 22.20 11.90 -24.60
CA HIS A 172 23.32 12.85 -24.62
C HIS A 172 23.02 14.19 -23.91
N ALA A 173 21.76 14.46 -23.55
CA ALA A 173 21.34 15.65 -22.84
C ALA A 173 20.45 15.31 -21.64
N THR A 174 20.68 16.01 -20.53
CA THR A 174 19.78 15.98 -19.38
C THR A 174 18.65 16.97 -19.64
N PRO A 175 17.37 16.52 -19.66
CA PRO A 175 16.25 17.41 -19.92
C PRO A 175 15.88 18.27 -18.71
N ASP A 176 15.13 19.34 -18.96
CA ASP A 176 14.21 19.83 -17.97
C ASP A 176 13.08 18.82 -17.82
N HIS A 177 12.80 18.44 -16.57
CA HIS A 177 11.85 17.37 -16.23
C HIS A 177 10.69 17.94 -15.41
N TRP A 178 9.45 17.53 -15.72
CA TRP A 178 8.26 17.85 -14.95
C TRP A 178 7.38 16.61 -14.76
N VAL A 179 6.87 16.45 -13.54
CA VAL A 179 5.73 15.59 -13.26
C VAL A 179 4.54 16.50 -12.98
N LEU A 180 3.51 16.42 -13.81
CA LEU A 180 2.32 17.25 -13.74
C LEU A 180 1.12 16.39 -13.34
N ARG A 181 0.16 16.98 -12.62
CA ARG A 181 -1.19 16.40 -12.54
C ARG A 181 -1.98 16.73 -13.80
N ARG A 182 -3.11 16.05 -13.97
CA ARG A 182 -4.00 16.26 -15.13
C ARG A 182 -4.67 17.65 -15.14
N ASP A 183 -4.65 18.38 -14.03
CA ASP A 183 -5.08 19.79 -13.90
C ASP A 183 -3.95 20.80 -14.14
N ALA A 184 -2.81 20.35 -14.65
CA ALA A 184 -1.59 21.12 -14.91
C ALA A 184 -0.81 21.57 -13.67
N SER A 185 -1.23 21.22 -12.44
CA SER A 185 -0.45 21.50 -11.24
C SER A 185 0.86 20.69 -11.26
N VAL A 186 1.96 21.34 -10.84
CA VAL A 186 3.29 20.72 -10.82
C VAL A 186 3.45 19.90 -9.55
N VAL A 187 3.73 18.60 -9.68
CA VAL A 187 4.06 17.70 -8.57
C VAL A 187 5.56 17.74 -8.30
N GLU A 188 6.37 17.70 -9.38
CA GLU A 188 7.82 17.68 -9.31
C GLU A 188 8.40 18.39 -10.53
N SER A 189 9.55 19.04 -10.35
CA SER A 189 10.28 19.62 -11.47
C SER A 189 11.78 19.70 -11.19
N GLU A 190 12.58 19.32 -12.19
CA GLU A 190 14.03 19.46 -12.21
C GLU A 190 14.43 20.30 -13.43
N ILE A 191 14.94 21.49 -13.19
CA ILE A 191 15.29 22.44 -14.26
C ILE A 191 16.81 22.53 -14.35
N GLN A 192 17.35 22.25 -15.54
CA GLN A 192 18.80 22.17 -15.76
C GLN A 192 19.46 23.56 -15.95
N ALA A 193 18.70 24.57 -16.37
CA ALA A 193 19.19 25.91 -16.64
C ALA A 193 18.61 26.95 -15.65
N LYS A 194 19.07 28.20 -15.73
CA LYS A 194 18.52 29.31 -14.90
C LYS A 194 17.05 29.62 -15.18
N ALA A 195 16.52 29.22 -16.31
CA ALA A 195 15.12 29.36 -16.69
C ALA A 195 14.65 28.10 -17.42
N PRO A 196 13.40 27.67 -17.20
CA PRO A 196 12.85 26.50 -17.85
C PRO A 196 12.72 26.71 -19.37
N VAL A 197 12.96 25.63 -20.13
CA VAL A 197 12.86 25.67 -21.60
C VAL A 197 11.39 25.79 -22.09
N LEU A 198 10.42 25.39 -21.26
CA LEU A 198 8.99 25.57 -21.47
C LEU A 198 8.40 26.52 -20.42
N ASN A 199 7.61 27.49 -20.86
CA ASN A 199 6.80 28.29 -19.96
C ASN A 199 5.50 27.57 -19.55
N GLU A 200 4.79 28.11 -18.57
CA GLU A 200 3.55 27.50 -18.03
C GLU A 200 2.46 27.31 -19.11
N THR A 201 2.26 28.31 -19.98
CA THR A 201 1.27 28.24 -21.06
C THR A 201 1.60 27.13 -22.07
N GLU A 202 2.88 26.95 -22.37
CA GLU A 202 3.33 25.89 -23.29
C GLU A 202 3.14 24.51 -22.66
N ARG A 203 3.50 24.34 -21.37
CA ARG A 203 3.23 23.08 -20.64
C ARG A 203 1.75 22.74 -20.58
N ALA A 204 0.90 23.74 -20.31
CA ALA A 204 -0.56 23.52 -20.28
C ALA A 204 -1.10 23.07 -21.64
N ARG A 205 -0.64 23.69 -22.76
CA ARG A 205 -1.05 23.29 -24.11
C ARG A 205 -0.57 21.90 -24.51
N LEU A 206 0.66 21.52 -24.12
CA LEU A 206 1.18 20.16 -24.31
C LEU A 206 0.34 19.14 -23.55
N LEU A 207 0.04 19.43 -22.29
CA LEU A 207 -0.76 18.56 -21.45
C LEU A 207 -2.17 18.39 -22.01
N GLU A 208 -2.86 19.49 -22.38
CA GLU A 208 -4.21 19.46 -22.98
C GLU A 208 -4.23 18.58 -24.25
N GLY A 209 -3.30 18.81 -25.18
CA GLY A 209 -3.20 18.02 -26.41
C GLY A 209 -2.89 16.55 -26.17
N ALA A 210 -2.02 16.23 -25.21
CA ALA A 210 -1.67 14.86 -24.88
C ALA A 210 -2.85 14.11 -24.22
N LEU A 211 -3.59 14.75 -23.30
CA LEU A 211 -4.77 14.16 -22.66
C LEU A 211 -5.92 13.97 -23.65
N GLU A 212 -6.09 14.90 -24.61
CA GLU A 212 -7.04 14.73 -25.71
C GLU A 212 -6.66 13.54 -26.60
N ALA A 213 -5.37 13.39 -26.90
CA ALA A 213 -4.87 12.26 -27.66
C ALA A 213 -5.12 10.94 -26.92
N GLU A 214 -4.77 10.86 -25.63
CA GLU A 214 -5.01 9.68 -24.78
C GLU A 214 -6.50 9.28 -24.78
N ALA A 215 -7.39 10.25 -24.56
CA ALA A 215 -8.83 9.99 -24.53
C ALA A 215 -9.33 9.40 -25.85
N ARG A 216 -8.79 9.85 -27.00
CA ARG A 216 -9.17 9.35 -28.33
C ARG A 216 -8.48 8.05 -28.71
N TYR A 217 -7.29 7.78 -28.15
CA TYR A 217 -6.60 6.49 -28.30
C TYR A 217 -7.19 5.40 -27.42
N GLY A 218 -7.75 5.78 -26.26
CA GLY A 218 -8.28 4.84 -25.26
C GLY A 218 -7.22 4.13 -24.43
N ALA A 219 -5.97 4.63 -24.42
CA ALA A 219 -4.85 4.07 -23.67
C ALA A 219 -3.82 5.15 -23.34
N PRO A 220 -3.03 5.01 -22.26
CA PRO A 220 -1.89 5.88 -21.97
C PRO A 220 -0.88 5.90 -23.11
N LEU A 221 -0.32 7.08 -23.39
CA LEU A 221 0.53 7.34 -24.55
C LEU A 221 1.94 7.76 -24.15
N ASP A 222 2.91 7.29 -24.93
CA ASP A 222 4.27 7.82 -25.07
C ASP A 222 4.29 8.67 -26.35
N MET A 223 4.60 9.97 -26.22
CA MET A 223 4.48 10.95 -27.29
C MET A 223 5.76 11.75 -27.47
N GLU A 224 6.24 11.85 -28.72
CA GLU A 224 7.29 12.80 -29.10
C GLU A 224 6.64 14.08 -29.64
N TRP A 225 7.18 15.23 -29.24
CA TRP A 225 6.65 16.53 -29.62
C TRP A 225 7.75 17.57 -29.86
N ALA A 226 7.41 18.62 -30.58
CA ALA A 226 8.25 19.80 -30.72
C ALA A 226 7.39 21.06 -30.67
N VAL A 227 7.95 22.15 -30.11
CA VAL A 227 7.40 23.51 -30.21
C VAL A 227 8.25 24.27 -31.22
N ASP A 228 7.62 24.71 -32.30
CA ASP A 228 8.28 25.51 -33.33
C ASP A 228 8.60 26.93 -32.86
N ARG A 229 9.37 27.71 -33.66
CA ARG A 229 9.71 29.09 -33.28
C ARG A 229 8.51 30.03 -33.22
N ALA A 230 7.37 29.66 -33.80
CA ALA A 230 6.12 30.40 -33.69
C ALA A 230 5.30 30.03 -32.42
N GLY A 231 5.80 29.06 -31.61
CA GLY A 231 5.14 28.59 -30.40
C GLY A 231 4.03 27.55 -30.65
N ALA A 232 3.94 26.97 -31.85
CA ALA A 232 2.97 25.94 -32.14
C ALA A 232 3.52 24.53 -31.82
N VAL A 233 2.70 23.72 -31.15
CA VAL A 233 3.01 22.32 -30.85
C VAL A 233 2.86 21.48 -32.11
N ARG A 234 3.86 20.63 -32.36
CA ARG A 234 3.89 19.61 -33.42
C ARG A 234 4.11 18.24 -32.82
N TRP A 235 3.22 17.31 -33.11
CA TRP A 235 3.32 15.93 -32.63
C TRP A 235 4.14 15.12 -33.63
N LEU A 236 5.21 14.47 -33.15
CA LEU A 236 6.19 13.78 -33.99
C LEU A 236 6.05 12.27 -33.92
N GLN A 237 5.44 11.74 -32.85
CA GLN A 237 5.12 10.34 -32.66
C GLN A 237 4.08 10.21 -31.55
N ALA A 238 3.23 9.17 -31.60
CA ALA A 238 2.43 8.70 -30.48
C ALA A 238 2.30 7.18 -30.51
N ARG A 239 2.50 6.54 -29.39
CA ARG A 239 2.31 5.10 -29.25
C ARG A 239 1.70 4.77 -27.89
N PRO A 240 0.85 3.74 -27.78
CA PRO A 240 0.38 3.26 -26.50
C PRO A 240 1.55 2.77 -25.63
N ILE A 241 1.49 3.05 -24.33
CA ILE A 241 2.42 2.47 -23.36
C ILE A 241 1.90 1.06 -23.03
N THR A 242 2.53 0.03 -23.62
CA THR A 242 2.04 -1.36 -23.55
C THR A 242 2.45 -2.12 -22.29
N LYS A 243 3.45 -1.66 -21.56
CA LYS A 243 4.02 -2.34 -20.38
C LYS A 243 3.94 -1.49 -19.10
N LEU A 244 2.79 -0.88 -18.85
CA LEU A 244 2.56 -0.26 -17.56
C LEU A 244 1.93 -1.29 -16.61
N PRO A 245 2.41 -1.38 -15.35
CA PRO A 245 1.68 -2.07 -14.28
C PRO A 245 0.28 -1.48 -14.11
N SER A 246 -0.59 -2.14 -13.35
CA SER A 246 -1.88 -1.56 -12.96
C SER A 246 -1.68 -0.21 -12.29
N ASP A 247 -2.67 0.67 -12.44
CA ASP A 247 -2.64 1.97 -11.76
C ASP A 247 -2.64 1.75 -10.25
N PRO A 248 -1.64 2.26 -9.51
CA PRO A 248 -1.62 2.14 -8.05
C PRO A 248 -2.81 2.83 -7.36
N ASN A 249 -3.58 3.61 -8.11
CA ASN A 249 -4.77 4.31 -7.65
C ASN A 249 -6.09 3.72 -8.18
N GLU A 250 -6.03 2.60 -8.89
CA GLU A 250 -7.18 1.98 -9.55
C GLU A 250 -8.35 1.70 -8.58
N LEU A 251 -8.02 1.28 -7.37
CA LEU A 251 -8.98 0.94 -6.33
C LEU A 251 -9.17 2.06 -5.29
N ASP A 252 -8.61 3.25 -5.51
CA ASP A 252 -8.78 4.38 -4.61
C ASP A 252 -10.25 4.73 -4.45
N THR A 253 -10.67 4.96 -3.21
CA THR A 253 -12.03 5.40 -2.93
C THR A 253 -12.22 6.82 -3.41
N ALA A 254 -13.24 7.07 -4.22
CA ALA A 254 -13.64 8.43 -4.57
C ALA A 254 -14.02 9.18 -3.28
N SER A 255 -13.30 10.24 -2.97
CA SER A 255 -13.51 11.05 -1.77
C SER A 255 -13.86 12.49 -2.14
N ASP A 256 -14.73 13.10 -1.33
CA ASP A 256 -14.96 14.54 -1.41
C ASP A 256 -13.67 15.29 -1.07
N PRO A 257 -13.18 16.21 -1.92
CA PRO A 257 -11.95 16.96 -1.64
C PRO A 257 -11.98 17.78 -0.35
N SER A 258 -13.16 18.07 0.19
CA SER A 258 -13.32 18.80 1.46
C SER A 258 -13.20 17.90 2.69
N HIS A 259 -13.31 16.58 2.56
CA HIS A 259 -13.26 15.66 3.67
C HIS A 259 -11.86 15.53 4.25
N VAL A 260 -11.78 15.36 5.54
CA VAL A 260 -10.55 15.15 6.30
C VAL A 260 -10.43 13.68 6.69
N PHE A 261 -9.27 13.09 6.45
CA PHE A 261 -8.97 11.69 6.70
C PHE A 261 -7.80 11.53 7.66
N THR A 262 -7.72 10.36 8.30
CA THR A 262 -6.58 9.94 9.11
C THR A 262 -6.26 8.47 8.92
N TRP A 263 -4.97 8.11 8.97
CA TRP A 263 -4.56 6.71 9.11
C TRP A 263 -4.45 6.28 10.58
N ALA A 264 -4.52 7.20 11.54
CA ALA A 264 -4.48 6.87 12.95
C ALA A 264 -5.56 5.84 13.30
N ASN A 265 -5.24 4.92 14.20
CA ASN A 265 -6.06 3.77 14.61
C ASN A 265 -6.17 2.69 13.51
N ILE A 266 -6.72 2.98 12.32
CA ILE A 266 -6.89 1.97 11.27
C ILE A 266 -5.55 1.49 10.70
N GLY A 267 -4.59 2.40 10.52
CA GLY A 267 -3.23 2.05 10.07
C GLY A 267 -2.41 1.28 11.09
N GLU A 268 -2.80 1.31 12.38
CA GLU A 268 -2.19 0.46 13.41
C GLU A 268 -2.76 -0.97 13.37
N MET A 269 -4.03 -1.13 12.99
CA MET A 269 -4.67 -2.43 12.81
C MET A 269 -4.29 -3.09 11.48
N MET A 270 -4.09 -2.28 10.45
CA MET A 270 -3.82 -2.67 9.07
C MET A 270 -2.61 -1.87 8.54
N PRO A 271 -1.39 -2.12 9.04
CA PRO A 271 -0.20 -1.37 8.63
C PRO A 271 0.18 -1.66 7.19
N GLY A 272 0.58 -0.60 6.45
CA GLY A 272 0.95 -0.69 5.05
C GLY A 272 -0.23 -0.90 4.11
N ALA A 273 0.05 -1.18 2.85
CA ALA A 273 -0.96 -1.46 1.85
C ALA A 273 -1.64 -2.81 2.10
N VAL A 274 -2.94 -2.87 1.84
CA VAL A 274 -3.74 -4.10 1.88
C VAL A 274 -3.95 -4.63 0.47
N THR A 275 -4.15 -5.95 0.36
CA THR A 275 -4.51 -6.54 -0.94
C THR A 275 -5.92 -6.13 -1.36
N PRO A 276 -6.24 -6.12 -2.68
CA PRO A 276 -7.58 -5.86 -3.20
C PRO A 276 -8.67 -6.71 -2.54
N LEU A 277 -8.41 -7.99 -2.30
CA LEU A 277 -9.34 -8.86 -1.60
C LEU A 277 -9.56 -8.40 -0.16
N THR A 278 -8.50 -8.07 0.55
CA THR A 278 -8.59 -7.58 1.93
C THR A 278 -9.37 -6.27 2.00
N TYR A 279 -9.19 -5.35 1.06
CA TYR A 279 -10.00 -4.14 0.99
C TYR A 279 -11.50 -4.45 0.84
N SER A 280 -11.87 -5.30 -0.14
CA SER A 280 -13.28 -5.59 -0.45
C SER A 280 -13.98 -6.38 0.66
N VAL A 281 -13.25 -7.16 1.46
CA VAL A 281 -13.81 -7.98 2.55
C VAL A 281 -13.61 -7.30 3.91
N THR A 282 -12.37 -7.03 4.29
CA THR A 282 -11.99 -6.48 5.60
C THR A 282 -12.23 -4.98 5.68
N GLY A 283 -11.74 -4.20 4.72
CA GLY A 283 -11.93 -2.74 4.67
C GLY A 283 -13.41 -2.38 4.63
N ARG A 284 -14.18 -3.02 3.76
CA ARG A 284 -15.62 -2.89 3.70
C ARG A 284 -16.32 -3.43 4.95
N GLY A 285 -15.80 -4.50 5.54
CA GLY A 285 -16.30 -5.06 6.80
C GLY A 285 -16.18 -4.09 7.98
N ILE A 286 -15.08 -3.35 8.06
CA ILE A 286 -14.91 -2.29 9.06
C ILE A 286 -15.98 -1.21 8.88
N ASP A 287 -16.17 -0.73 7.65
CA ASP A 287 -17.14 0.33 7.32
C ASP A 287 -18.58 -0.09 7.65
N ILE A 288 -19.02 -1.25 7.14
CA ILE A 288 -20.37 -1.80 7.40
C ILE A 288 -20.56 -2.09 8.88
N GLY A 289 -19.54 -2.61 9.56
CA GLY A 289 -19.56 -2.84 11.01
C GLY A 289 -19.78 -1.54 11.79
N MET A 290 -19.08 -0.47 11.42
CA MET A 290 -19.26 0.89 11.98
C MET A 290 -20.67 1.39 11.75
N GLN A 291 -21.17 1.32 10.53
CA GLN A 291 -22.54 1.73 10.21
C GLN A 291 -23.57 1.01 11.07
N ARG A 292 -23.44 -0.31 11.23
CA ARG A 292 -24.36 -1.14 12.04
C ARG A 292 -24.25 -0.82 13.52
N ALA A 293 -23.04 -0.66 14.05
CA ALA A 293 -22.81 -0.31 15.45
C ALA A 293 -23.42 1.07 15.79
N TYR A 294 -23.24 2.06 14.92
CA TYR A 294 -23.81 3.40 15.10
C TYR A 294 -25.34 3.41 14.99
N ARG A 295 -25.93 2.68 14.02
CA ARG A 295 -27.40 2.51 13.95
C ARG A 295 -27.97 1.88 15.24
N ARG A 296 -27.27 0.89 15.83
CA ARG A 296 -27.68 0.31 17.14
C ARG A 296 -27.64 1.33 18.27
N SER A 297 -26.74 2.28 18.20
CA SER A 297 -26.64 3.40 19.15
C SER A 297 -27.63 4.55 18.85
N GLY A 298 -28.43 4.44 17.78
CA GLY A 298 -29.45 5.42 17.39
C GLY A 298 -28.92 6.57 16.52
N VAL A 299 -27.66 6.52 16.09
CA VAL A 299 -27.09 7.50 15.15
C VAL A 299 -27.76 7.35 13.79
N SER A 300 -28.05 8.49 13.15
CA SER A 300 -28.65 8.53 11.82
C SER A 300 -27.59 8.16 10.77
N VAL A 301 -27.56 6.91 10.37
CA VAL A 301 -26.75 6.47 9.25
C VAL A 301 -27.68 6.17 8.07
N PRO A 302 -27.48 6.76 6.90
CA PRO A 302 -28.27 6.48 5.70
C PRO A 302 -28.37 4.99 5.41
N PRO A 303 -29.48 4.50 4.84
CA PRO A 303 -29.61 3.11 4.45
C PRO A 303 -28.66 2.77 3.29
N GLY A 304 -28.25 1.50 3.22
CA GLY A 304 -27.33 0.99 2.20
C GLY A 304 -25.98 0.61 2.79
N ASP A 305 -25.18 -0.09 1.98
CA ASP A 305 -23.83 -0.57 2.32
C ASP A 305 -22.76 0.22 1.55
N HIS A 306 -23.03 1.50 1.25
CA HIS A 306 -22.05 2.40 0.63
C HIS A 306 -20.94 2.73 1.63
N ILE A 307 -19.71 2.75 1.17
CA ILE A 307 -18.52 3.12 1.96
C ILE A 307 -18.67 4.59 2.42
N ARG A 308 -18.49 4.84 3.72
CA ARG A 308 -18.65 6.15 4.36
C ARG A 308 -17.51 6.55 5.28
N TYR A 309 -17.07 5.61 6.11
CA TYR A 309 -16.14 5.84 7.21
C TYR A 309 -14.71 5.42 6.88
N VAL A 310 -14.56 4.47 5.96
CA VAL A 310 -13.26 3.94 5.54
C VAL A 310 -13.00 4.30 4.09
N GLY A 311 -11.94 5.06 3.83
CA GLY A 311 -11.41 5.29 2.49
C GLY A 311 -10.16 4.46 2.24
N MET A 312 -9.87 4.17 0.98
CA MET A 312 -8.61 3.60 0.54
C MET A 312 -7.92 4.53 -0.47
N ASN A 313 -6.62 4.76 -0.29
CA ASN A 313 -5.77 5.43 -1.26
C ASN A 313 -4.41 4.73 -1.29
N PHE A 314 -3.89 4.45 -2.49
CA PHE A 314 -2.65 3.72 -2.68
C PHE A 314 -2.59 2.40 -1.88
N GLY A 315 -3.69 1.67 -1.84
CA GLY A 315 -3.80 0.44 -1.06
C GLY A 315 -3.87 0.62 0.47
N HIS A 316 -3.68 1.83 1.00
CA HIS A 316 -3.75 2.09 2.45
C HIS A 316 -5.16 2.49 2.88
N LEU A 317 -5.55 2.07 4.08
CA LEU A 317 -6.86 2.39 4.65
C LEU A 317 -6.81 3.64 5.53
N PHE A 318 -7.84 4.48 5.43
CA PHE A 318 -7.98 5.73 6.16
C PHE A 318 -9.38 5.87 6.73
N LEU A 319 -9.50 6.48 7.92
CA LEU A 319 -10.78 6.84 8.51
C LEU A 319 -11.19 8.25 8.07
N ASN A 320 -12.43 8.42 7.66
CA ASN A 320 -13.01 9.71 7.31
C ASN A 320 -13.48 10.45 8.56
N LEU A 321 -12.66 11.37 9.07
CA LEU A 321 -12.94 12.15 10.29
C LEU A 321 -14.14 13.07 10.11
N THR A 322 -14.36 13.64 8.91
CA THR A 322 -15.50 14.51 8.63
C THR A 322 -16.80 13.75 8.83
N THR A 323 -16.95 12.57 8.22
CA THR A 323 -18.15 11.74 8.39
C THR A 323 -18.28 11.17 9.80
N LEU A 324 -17.16 10.84 10.46
CA LEU A 324 -17.18 10.37 11.85
C LEU A 324 -17.61 11.46 12.83
N SER A 325 -17.32 12.75 12.54
CA SER A 325 -17.73 13.86 13.40
C SER A 325 -19.27 14.00 13.50
N GLU A 326 -20.01 13.59 12.45
CA GLU A 326 -21.46 13.58 12.43
C GLU A 326 -22.06 12.72 13.59
N ILE A 327 -21.32 11.69 14.01
CA ILE A 327 -21.71 10.83 15.14
C ILE A 327 -21.72 11.62 16.45
N ALA A 328 -20.73 12.50 16.64
CA ALA A 328 -20.63 13.36 17.80
C ALA A 328 -21.83 14.32 17.90
N ALA A 329 -22.38 14.75 16.74
CA ALA A 329 -23.56 15.59 16.68
C ALA A 329 -24.84 14.87 17.14
N ASP A 330 -24.92 13.57 16.93
CA ASP A 330 -26.12 12.76 17.18
C ASP A 330 -26.20 12.19 18.63
N VAL A 331 -25.11 12.24 19.42
CA VAL A 331 -25.01 11.61 20.75
C VAL A 331 -24.75 12.68 21.82
N ALA A 332 -25.56 12.69 22.91
CA ALA A 332 -25.34 13.59 24.02
C ALA A 332 -24.03 13.25 24.78
N GLY A 333 -23.24 14.29 25.11
CA GLY A 333 -21.96 14.13 25.79
C GLY A 333 -20.79 13.75 24.86
N SER A 334 -21.02 13.66 23.55
CA SER A 334 -19.97 13.49 22.55
C SER A 334 -19.71 14.80 21.80
N THR A 335 -18.43 15.08 21.52
CA THR A 335 -17.99 16.24 20.75
C THR A 335 -16.98 15.83 19.68
N LYS A 336 -16.85 16.64 18.61
CA LYS A 336 -15.83 16.45 17.59
C LYS A 336 -14.43 16.36 18.20
N ALA A 337 -14.10 17.27 19.10
CA ALA A 337 -12.79 17.31 19.77
C ALA A 337 -12.50 16.01 20.54
N GLN A 338 -13.49 15.45 21.29
CA GLN A 338 -13.32 14.17 21.99
C GLN A 338 -13.13 13.00 21.02
N MET A 339 -13.83 12.98 19.89
CA MET A 339 -13.66 11.96 18.85
C MET A 339 -12.27 12.06 18.22
N CYS A 340 -11.82 13.25 17.83
CA CYS A 340 -10.48 13.47 17.28
C CYS A 340 -9.38 13.11 18.29
N MET A 341 -9.58 13.48 19.58
CA MET A 341 -8.66 13.11 20.66
C MET A 341 -8.56 11.57 20.82
N ALA A 342 -9.68 10.86 20.74
CA ALA A 342 -9.70 9.39 20.86
C ALA A 342 -9.01 8.69 19.69
N LEU A 343 -9.17 9.19 18.47
CA LEU A 343 -8.60 8.59 17.25
C LEU A 343 -7.18 9.05 16.96
N CYS A 344 -6.92 10.36 17.06
CA CYS A 344 -5.67 10.99 16.62
C CYS A 344 -4.75 11.43 17.76
N GLY A 345 -5.24 11.38 19.01
CA GLY A 345 -4.50 11.86 20.19
C GLY A 345 -4.43 13.39 20.32
N ARG A 346 -5.14 14.15 19.48
CA ARG A 346 -5.27 15.60 19.50
C ARG A 346 -6.58 16.03 18.83
N ASP A 347 -7.03 17.26 19.07
CA ASP A 347 -8.09 17.85 18.27
C ASP A 347 -7.58 18.18 16.86
N ILE A 348 -8.48 18.11 15.87
CA ILE A 348 -8.17 18.38 14.46
C ILE A 348 -9.05 19.55 14.00
N GLU A 349 -8.44 20.72 13.92
CA GLU A 349 -9.16 21.97 13.59
C GLU A 349 -9.79 21.92 12.19
N GLU A 350 -9.16 21.20 11.25
CA GLU A 350 -9.61 21.06 9.87
C GLU A 350 -10.90 20.27 9.71
N VAL A 351 -11.30 19.49 10.73
CA VAL A 351 -12.58 18.77 10.75
C VAL A 351 -13.69 19.77 11.10
N PRO A 352 -14.71 19.92 10.24
CA PRO A 352 -15.80 20.86 10.53
C PRO A 352 -16.60 20.45 11.75
N GLU A 353 -17.10 21.43 12.50
CA GLU A 353 -18.08 21.18 13.56
C GLU A 353 -19.42 20.78 12.93
N PRO A 354 -19.94 19.60 13.28
CA PRO A 354 -21.20 19.14 12.72
C PRO A 354 -22.39 19.82 13.38
N ASP A 355 -23.47 20.04 12.64
CA ASP A 355 -24.71 20.57 13.19
C ASP A 355 -25.32 19.60 14.22
N PRO A 356 -25.54 20.02 15.47
CA PRO A 356 -26.04 19.13 16.50
C PRO A 356 -27.52 18.75 16.27
N ALA A 357 -27.80 17.47 16.39
CA ALA A 357 -29.18 16.97 16.37
C ALA A 357 -30.02 17.54 17.54
N PRO A 358 -31.37 17.52 17.45
CA PRO A 358 -32.25 17.98 18.51
C PRO A 358 -31.91 17.36 19.86
N LYS A 359 -31.93 18.16 20.95
CA LYS A 359 -31.53 17.76 22.31
C LYS A 359 -32.17 16.45 22.78
N LEU A 360 -33.47 16.25 22.49
CA LEU A 360 -34.18 15.03 22.87
C LEU A 360 -33.65 13.80 22.13
N LYS A 361 -33.37 13.91 20.83
CA LYS A 361 -32.77 12.83 20.01
C LYS A 361 -31.40 12.47 20.56
N ARG A 362 -30.55 13.47 20.82
CA ARG A 362 -29.22 13.27 21.41
C ARG A 362 -29.28 12.57 22.79
N ALA A 363 -30.22 12.94 23.63
CA ALA A 363 -30.42 12.30 24.94
C ALA A 363 -30.84 10.83 24.81
N ILE A 364 -31.77 10.51 23.90
CA ILE A 364 -32.20 9.13 23.62
C ILE A 364 -31.03 8.32 23.05
N ASN A 365 -30.28 8.87 22.13
CA ASN A 365 -29.10 8.18 21.53
C ASN A 365 -27.99 7.98 22.57
N GLY A 366 -27.76 8.96 23.44
CA GLY A 366 -26.87 8.82 24.60
C GLY A 366 -27.27 7.65 25.50
N ALA A 367 -28.56 7.53 25.83
CA ALA A 367 -29.06 6.42 26.64
C ALA A 367 -28.88 5.06 25.92
N ARG A 368 -29.12 5.00 24.61
CA ARG A 368 -28.86 3.80 23.80
C ARG A 368 -27.36 3.44 23.74
N TYR A 369 -26.51 4.43 23.60
CA TYR A 369 -25.07 4.26 23.64
C TYR A 369 -24.62 3.67 24.98
N PHE A 370 -25.08 4.24 26.11
CA PHE A 370 -24.81 3.69 27.45
C PHE A 370 -25.36 2.26 27.64
N TYR A 371 -26.51 1.94 27.05
CA TYR A 371 -27.01 0.56 27.05
C TYR A 371 -26.04 -0.38 26.32
N GLN A 372 -25.43 0.02 25.16
CA GLN A 372 -24.44 -0.80 24.48
C GLN A 372 -23.18 -1.01 25.33
N LEU A 373 -22.74 0.02 26.09
CA LEU A 373 -21.63 -0.11 27.03
C LEU A 373 -21.94 -1.17 28.11
N ALA A 374 -23.15 -1.15 28.68
CA ALA A 374 -23.58 -2.13 29.69
C ALA A 374 -23.79 -3.55 29.10
N ALA A 375 -23.98 -3.64 27.76
CA ALA A 375 -24.24 -4.90 27.07
C ALA A 375 -22.95 -5.69 26.69
N ALA A 376 -21.78 -5.29 27.19
CA ALA A 376 -20.48 -5.92 26.84
C ALA A 376 -20.47 -7.44 26.98
N ALA A 377 -21.07 -7.99 28.05
CA ALA A 377 -21.21 -9.44 28.27
C ALA A 377 -22.12 -10.12 27.22
N LYS A 378 -23.10 -9.41 26.67
CA LYS A 378 -23.97 -9.89 25.59
C LYS A 378 -23.18 -9.93 24.29
N HIS A 379 -22.42 -8.88 23.97
CA HIS A 379 -21.59 -8.82 22.76
C HIS A 379 -20.54 -9.93 22.73
N ARG A 380 -19.91 -10.26 23.87
CA ARG A 380 -19.01 -11.41 23.99
C ARG A 380 -19.70 -12.72 23.64
N ARG A 381 -20.87 -12.99 24.24
CA ARG A 381 -21.64 -14.23 23.93
C ARG A 381 -22.10 -14.30 22.49
N GLU A 382 -22.49 -13.15 21.89
CA GLU A 382 -22.82 -13.10 20.45
C GLU A 382 -21.58 -13.41 19.60
N MET A 383 -20.39 -12.92 19.99
CA MET A 383 -19.12 -13.22 19.31
C MET A 383 -18.76 -14.70 19.45
N ASP A 384 -18.87 -15.28 20.65
CA ASP A 384 -18.59 -16.70 20.88
C ASP A 384 -19.49 -17.60 20.01
N ALA A 385 -20.78 -17.27 19.91
CA ALA A 385 -21.72 -18.00 19.05
C ALA A 385 -21.37 -17.84 17.58
N LEU A 386 -20.92 -16.65 17.18
CA LEU A 386 -20.48 -16.39 15.80
C LEU A 386 -19.25 -17.21 15.45
N VAL A 387 -18.22 -17.21 16.31
CA VAL A 387 -17.00 -18.01 16.13
C VAL A 387 -17.33 -19.50 16.04
N ALA A 388 -18.19 -20.02 16.94
CA ALA A 388 -18.61 -21.42 16.92
C ALA A 388 -19.32 -21.83 15.61
N SER A 389 -19.96 -20.87 14.91
CA SER A 389 -20.68 -21.09 13.65
C SER A 389 -19.93 -20.63 12.39
N ALA A 390 -18.70 -20.13 12.56
CA ALA A 390 -17.96 -19.50 11.47
C ALA A 390 -17.29 -20.50 10.50
N HIS A 391 -17.19 -21.78 10.89
CA HIS A 391 -16.55 -22.78 10.06
C HIS A 391 -17.18 -22.85 8.65
N LEU A 392 -16.31 -22.77 7.63
CA LEU A 392 -16.69 -22.79 6.22
C LEU A 392 -16.31 -24.13 5.62
N PRO A 393 -17.30 -25.02 5.32
CA PRO A 393 -17.04 -26.29 4.65
C PRO A 393 -16.75 -26.03 3.16
N ILE A 394 -15.50 -25.74 2.81
CA ILE A 394 -15.08 -25.42 1.46
C ILE A 394 -14.72 -26.68 0.70
N SER A 395 -15.53 -27.03 -0.31
CA SER A 395 -15.32 -28.18 -1.20
C SER A 395 -15.96 -27.91 -2.56
N GLY A 396 -15.63 -28.74 -3.56
CA GLY A 396 -16.19 -28.63 -4.90
C GLY A 396 -15.38 -27.70 -5.82
N THR A 397 -16.02 -27.24 -6.89
CA THR A 397 -15.48 -26.36 -7.93
C THR A 397 -15.19 -24.95 -7.40
N ALA A 398 -14.46 -24.14 -8.17
CA ALA A 398 -14.22 -22.73 -7.85
C ALA A 398 -15.53 -21.96 -7.67
N GLN A 399 -16.54 -22.20 -8.53
CA GLN A 399 -17.86 -21.59 -8.43
C GLN A 399 -18.56 -21.93 -7.09
N GLU A 400 -18.63 -23.21 -6.73
CA GLU A 400 -19.29 -23.66 -5.49
C GLU A 400 -18.61 -23.11 -4.24
N ARG A 401 -17.27 -23.01 -4.26
CA ARG A 401 -16.48 -22.42 -3.18
C ARG A 401 -16.75 -20.92 -3.05
N TYR A 402 -16.77 -20.19 -4.16
CA TYR A 402 -17.11 -18.79 -4.18
C TYR A 402 -18.50 -18.52 -3.60
N GLU A 403 -19.53 -19.25 -4.07
CA GLU A 403 -20.91 -19.12 -3.59
C GLU A 403 -21.02 -19.40 -2.07
N THR A 404 -20.26 -20.37 -1.57
CA THR A 404 -20.21 -20.70 -0.12
C THR A 404 -19.61 -19.54 0.68
N ILE A 405 -18.54 -18.91 0.18
CA ILE A 405 -17.89 -17.76 0.80
C ILE A 405 -18.83 -16.55 0.80
N ASP A 406 -19.40 -16.22 -0.37
CA ASP A 406 -20.29 -15.08 -0.55
C ASP A 406 -21.51 -15.14 0.39
N ALA A 407 -22.17 -16.29 0.48
CA ALA A 407 -23.30 -16.52 1.36
C ALA A 407 -22.97 -16.31 2.87
N LYS A 408 -21.71 -16.46 3.26
CA LYS A 408 -21.25 -16.31 4.66
C LYS A 408 -20.55 -14.98 4.95
N LEU A 409 -20.29 -14.17 3.94
CA LEU A 409 -19.62 -12.88 4.08
C LEU A 409 -20.28 -11.95 5.15
N PRO A 410 -21.61 -11.92 5.31
CA PRO A 410 -22.25 -11.16 6.40
C PRO A 410 -21.76 -11.50 7.82
N ASN A 411 -21.16 -12.67 8.05
CA ASN A 411 -20.57 -13.04 9.34
C ASN A 411 -19.34 -12.20 9.67
N VAL A 412 -18.51 -11.86 8.66
CA VAL A 412 -17.37 -10.94 8.82
C VAL A 412 -17.88 -9.58 9.27
N TRP A 413 -18.88 -9.04 8.60
CA TRP A 413 -19.47 -7.74 8.94
C TRP A 413 -20.08 -7.73 10.36
N LYS A 414 -20.68 -8.85 10.76
CA LYS A 414 -21.21 -9.03 12.11
C LYS A 414 -20.11 -9.08 13.17
N ALA A 415 -18.98 -9.72 12.87
CA ALA A 415 -17.82 -9.74 13.76
C ALA A 415 -17.26 -8.34 13.97
N TYR A 416 -17.13 -7.53 12.90
CA TYR A 416 -16.73 -6.12 12.99
C TYR A 416 -17.73 -5.30 13.81
N GLU A 417 -19.03 -5.44 13.59
CA GLU A 417 -20.06 -4.75 14.39
C GLU A 417 -19.87 -4.99 15.89
N LEU A 418 -19.72 -6.27 16.29
CA LEU A 418 -19.57 -6.67 17.69
C LEU A 418 -18.27 -6.16 18.32
N HIS A 419 -17.16 -6.22 17.55
CA HIS A 419 -15.88 -5.69 18.02
C HIS A 419 -15.92 -4.17 18.19
N LEU A 420 -16.50 -3.44 17.24
CA LEU A 420 -16.59 -1.98 17.29
C LEU A 420 -17.49 -1.48 18.44
N LEU A 421 -18.59 -2.17 18.75
CA LEU A 421 -19.40 -1.90 19.94
C LEU A 421 -18.59 -2.06 21.23
N SER A 422 -17.76 -3.11 21.33
CA SER A 422 -16.91 -3.35 22.50
C SER A 422 -15.74 -2.36 22.57
N SER A 423 -15.12 -2.03 21.43
CA SER A 423 -14.01 -1.07 21.33
C SER A 423 -14.45 0.34 21.71
N SER A 424 -15.61 0.80 21.22
CA SER A 424 -16.21 2.08 21.61
C SER A 424 -16.47 2.17 23.10
N SER A 425 -16.88 1.06 23.73
CA SER A 425 -17.10 0.97 25.19
C SER A 425 -15.80 1.21 25.96
N SER A 426 -14.72 0.56 25.56
CA SER A 426 -13.40 0.74 26.21
C SER A 426 -12.86 2.15 26.00
N GLY A 427 -12.99 2.71 24.79
CA GLY A 427 -12.54 4.05 24.47
C GLY A 427 -13.25 5.16 25.23
N ALA A 428 -14.54 5.00 25.52
CA ALA A 428 -15.32 6.01 26.23
C ALA A 428 -14.96 6.13 27.73
N LEU A 429 -14.48 5.07 28.36
CA LEU A 429 -14.19 5.06 29.79
C LEU A 429 -12.88 5.79 30.16
N SER A 430 -11.87 5.75 29.32
CA SER A 430 -10.59 6.43 29.58
C SER A 430 -10.74 7.96 29.75
N PRO A 431 -11.43 8.70 28.86
CA PRO A 431 -11.69 10.13 29.07
C PRO A 431 -12.53 10.44 30.32
N ILE A 432 -13.45 9.55 30.68
CA ILE A 432 -14.28 9.71 31.91
C ILE A 432 -13.40 9.60 33.16
N LEU A 433 -12.52 8.60 33.22
CA LEU A 433 -11.59 8.43 34.34
C LEU A 433 -10.66 9.64 34.45
N LEU A 434 -10.15 10.09 33.31
CA LEU A 434 -9.25 11.25 33.20
C LEU A 434 -9.92 12.54 33.70
N GLY A 435 -11.16 12.80 33.27
CA GLY A 435 -11.92 13.97 33.69
C GLY A 435 -12.22 13.98 35.21
N ILE A 436 -12.42 12.80 35.83
CA ILE A 436 -12.60 12.67 37.27
C ILE A 436 -11.29 12.99 38.01
N LEU A 437 -10.15 12.51 37.54
CA LEU A 437 -8.84 12.80 38.11
C LEU A 437 -8.46 14.27 37.97
N ALA A 438 -8.71 14.85 36.81
CA ALA A 438 -8.43 16.26 36.53
C ALA A 438 -9.38 17.24 37.27
N LYS A 439 -10.45 16.77 37.91
CA LYS A 439 -11.41 17.59 38.67
C LYS A 439 -11.99 18.79 37.94
N GLY A 440 -12.11 18.68 36.60
CA GLY A 440 -12.63 19.75 35.73
C GLY A 440 -11.54 20.71 35.21
N GLU A 441 -10.27 20.51 35.55
CA GLU A 441 -9.13 21.19 34.96
C GLU A 441 -8.65 20.47 33.71
N GLU A 442 -7.74 21.08 32.92
CA GLU A 442 -7.09 20.39 31.80
C GLU A 442 -6.23 19.23 32.31
N PRO A 443 -6.42 18.01 31.75
CA PRO A 443 -5.65 16.85 32.16
C PRO A 443 -4.15 17.03 31.93
N THR A 444 -3.36 16.78 32.95
CA THR A 444 -1.89 16.80 32.89
C THR A 444 -1.34 15.44 32.41
N GLN A 445 -0.07 15.40 32.01
CA GLN A 445 0.61 14.14 31.68
C GLN A 445 0.62 13.16 32.86
N ALA A 446 0.68 13.65 34.09
CA ALA A 446 0.59 12.82 35.30
C ALA A 446 -0.78 12.13 35.41
N HIS A 447 -1.89 12.84 35.12
CA HIS A 447 -3.22 12.25 35.08
C HIS A 447 -3.34 11.16 33.99
N HIS A 448 -2.75 11.38 32.81
CA HIS A 448 -2.72 10.36 31.75
C HIS A 448 -1.94 9.11 32.18
N ALA A 449 -0.81 9.28 32.85
CA ALA A 449 -0.01 8.18 33.35
C ALA A 449 -0.76 7.38 34.43
N GLU A 450 -1.44 8.08 35.37
CA GLU A 450 -2.23 7.44 36.44
C GLU A 450 -3.42 6.64 35.87
N VAL A 451 -4.16 7.18 34.89
CA VAL A 451 -5.22 6.43 34.20
C VAL A 451 -4.65 5.21 33.45
N ALA A 452 -3.51 5.35 32.77
CA ALA A 452 -2.88 4.24 32.08
C ALA A 452 -2.48 3.13 33.07
N GLU A 453 -1.93 3.48 34.24
CA GLU A 453 -1.58 2.54 35.29
C GLU A 453 -2.81 1.83 35.86
N MET A 454 -3.88 2.58 36.17
CA MET A 454 -5.15 2.00 36.61
C MET A 454 -5.74 1.01 35.61
N LEU A 455 -5.66 1.29 34.31
CA LEU A 455 -6.20 0.44 33.25
C LEU A 455 -5.31 -0.79 32.97
N ALA A 456 -4.00 -0.68 33.15
CA ALA A 456 -3.06 -1.80 33.05
C ALA A 456 -3.29 -2.90 34.10
N GLY A 457 -3.98 -2.57 35.23
CA GLY A 457 -4.39 -3.55 36.25
C GLY A 457 -5.51 -4.51 35.82
N ALA A 458 -5.96 -4.51 34.57
CA ALA A 458 -6.97 -5.44 34.08
C ALA A 458 -6.38 -6.86 33.93
N GLU A 459 -6.69 -7.75 34.86
CA GLU A 459 -6.29 -9.16 34.80
C GLU A 459 -7.12 -9.96 33.79
N GLY A 460 -6.53 -11.02 33.21
CA GLY A 460 -7.19 -11.93 32.27
C GLY A 460 -7.45 -11.31 30.90
N VAL A 461 -6.56 -10.44 30.46
CA VAL A 461 -6.57 -9.85 29.11
C VAL A 461 -5.92 -10.84 28.14
N GLU A 462 -6.49 -11.05 26.98
CA GLU A 462 -6.06 -12.07 26.03
C GLU A 462 -4.67 -11.81 25.42
N SER A 463 -4.28 -10.54 25.29
CA SER A 463 -2.91 -10.16 24.87
C SER A 463 -1.85 -10.62 25.87
N ALA A 464 -2.13 -10.56 27.17
CA ALA A 464 -1.23 -11.08 28.21
C ALA A 464 -1.10 -12.61 28.14
N ASP A 465 -2.17 -13.35 27.84
CA ASP A 465 -2.15 -14.81 27.73
C ASP A 465 -1.32 -15.30 26.55
N ILE A 466 -1.23 -14.53 25.45
CA ILE A 466 -0.35 -14.80 24.31
C ILE A 466 1.12 -14.80 24.78
N ALA A 467 1.54 -13.75 25.47
CA ALA A 467 2.91 -13.63 25.98
C ALA A 467 3.23 -14.70 27.04
N GLU A 468 2.33 -14.88 28.02
CA GLU A 468 2.48 -15.92 29.07
C GLU A 468 2.51 -17.34 28.48
N GLY A 469 1.74 -17.58 27.40
CA GLY A 469 1.73 -18.85 26.67
C GLY A 469 3.08 -19.15 26.04
N ALA A 470 3.66 -18.17 25.35
CA ALA A 470 4.99 -18.29 24.75
C ALA A 470 6.06 -18.55 25.83
N GLU A 471 6.00 -17.82 26.95
CA GLU A 471 6.92 -18.03 28.06
C GLU A 471 6.79 -19.44 28.70
N ARG A 472 5.56 -19.98 28.86
CA ARG A 472 5.36 -21.35 29.33
C ARG A 472 6.04 -22.39 28.42
N ILE A 473 6.03 -22.15 27.10
CA ILE A 473 6.74 -23.03 26.15
C ILE A 473 8.25 -22.92 26.35
N VAL A 474 8.78 -21.69 26.48
CA VAL A 474 10.23 -21.47 26.72
C VAL A 474 10.67 -22.06 28.04
N ASP A 475 9.88 -21.90 29.11
CA ASP A 475 10.19 -22.53 30.43
C ASP A 475 10.22 -24.05 30.31
N ALA A 476 9.29 -24.67 29.59
CA ALA A 476 9.28 -26.11 29.36
C ALA A 476 10.47 -26.57 28.50
N LEU A 477 10.96 -25.74 27.57
CA LEU A 477 12.18 -26.00 26.79
C LEU A 477 13.46 -25.94 27.66
N LEU A 478 13.52 -25.05 28.64
CA LEU A 478 14.64 -24.92 29.56
C LEU A 478 14.85 -26.17 30.42
N ASP A 479 13.77 -26.89 30.76
CA ASP A 479 13.80 -28.13 31.51
C ASP A 479 14.38 -29.29 30.69
N LEU A 480 14.53 -29.15 29.37
CA LEU A 480 14.99 -30.21 28.46
C LEU A 480 16.44 -29.98 28.00
N PRO A 481 17.43 -30.79 28.46
CA PRO A 481 18.82 -30.65 28.03
C PRO A 481 19.03 -30.71 26.52
N GLU A 482 18.23 -31.53 25.83
CA GLU A 482 18.28 -31.69 24.37
C GLU A 482 17.83 -30.42 23.63
N ALA A 483 16.86 -29.67 24.19
CA ALA A 483 16.34 -28.45 23.58
C ALA A 483 17.42 -27.37 23.42
N LYS A 484 18.38 -27.30 24.33
CA LYS A 484 19.47 -26.32 24.28
C LYS A 484 20.34 -26.47 23.03
N ILE A 485 20.46 -27.70 22.50
CA ILE A 485 21.28 -28.02 21.34
C ILE A 485 20.41 -28.18 20.09
N ALA A 486 19.31 -28.96 20.16
CA ALA A 486 18.51 -29.36 19.02
C ALA A 486 17.48 -28.31 18.59
N PHE A 487 17.00 -27.47 19.53
CA PHE A 487 15.97 -26.46 19.22
C PHE A 487 16.58 -25.07 19.06
N ALA A 488 17.41 -24.59 19.97
CA ALA A 488 17.90 -23.22 20.01
C ALA A 488 18.70 -22.78 18.76
N SER A 489 19.37 -23.73 18.08
CA SER A 489 20.24 -23.47 16.91
C SER A 489 19.78 -24.17 15.62
N ALA A 490 18.66 -24.89 15.67
CA ALA A 490 18.11 -25.54 14.47
C ALA A 490 17.39 -24.53 13.56
N GLU A 491 17.31 -24.83 12.25
CA GLU A 491 16.42 -24.11 11.35
C GLU A 491 14.96 -24.21 11.81
N PRO A 492 14.12 -23.18 11.62
CA PRO A 492 12.75 -23.13 12.17
C PRO A 492 11.90 -24.37 11.86
N ASP A 493 11.98 -24.92 10.66
CA ASP A 493 11.22 -26.12 10.26
C ASP A 493 11.70 -27.37 11.01
N ALA A 494 13.01 -27.52 11.17
CA ALA A 494 13.60 -28.64 11.94
C ALA A 494 13.27 -28.51 13.44
N ALA A 495 13.32 -27.30 13.98
CA ALA A 495 12.91 -26.98 15.34
C ALA A 495 11.43 -27.30 15.58
N LEU A 496 10.54 -26.89 14.64
CA LEU A 496 9.12 -27.21 14.68
C LEU A 496 8.85 -28.71 14.62
N ALA A 497 9.54 -29.43 13.72
CA ALA A 497 9.44 -30.89 13.62
C ALA A 497 9.84 -31.58 14.91
N TRP A 498 10.94 -31.12 15.54
CA TRP A 498 11.37 -31.61 16.84
C TRP A 498 10.33 -31.29 17.93
N LEU A 499 9.84 -30.08 17.98
CA LEU A 499 8.85 -29.62 18.97
C LEU A 499 7.52 -30.40 18.88
N ARG A 500 7.12 -30.80 17.67
CA ARG A 500 5.94 -31.65 17.42
C ARG A 500 6.23 -33.16 17.70
N SER A 501 7.48 -33.57 17.92
CA SER A 501 7.80 -34.93 18.20
C SER A 501 7.56 -35.31 19.69
N PRO A 502 7.41 -36.61 20.05
CA PRO A 502 7.28 -37.02 21.44
C PRO A 502 8.49 -36.64 22.33
N ARG A 503 9.64 -36.31 21.73
CA ARG A 503 10.86 -35.92 22.44
C ARG A 503 10.76 -34.59 23.16
N SER A 504 9.88 -33.69 22.68
CA SER A 504 9.65 -32.37 23.25
C SER A 504 8.84 -32.41 24.56
N GLY A 505 8.17 -33.53 24.86
CA GLY A 505 7.41 -33.72 26.10
C GLY A 505 6.44 -32.55 26.39
N ARG A 506 6.60 -31.96 27.58
CA ARG A 506 5.77 -30.84 28.05
C ARG A 506 5.80 -29.62 27.07
N ALA A 507 6.95 -29.34 26.46
CA ALA A 507 7.08 -28.20 25.56
C ALA A 507 6.17 -28.34 24.31
N GLY A 508 6.10 -29.54 23.74
CA GLY A 508 5.19 -29.84 22.63
C GLY A 508 3.72 -29.80 23.02
N GLU A 509 3.38 -30.21 24.26
CA GLU A 509 1.99 -30.08 24.77
C GLU A 509 1.60 -28.63 24.95
N GLU A 510 2.48 -27.79 25.50
CA GLU A 510 2.23 -26.36 25.65
C GLU A 510 2.10 -25.67 24.27
N LEU A 511 2.93 -26.01 23.27
CA LEU A 511 2.79 -25.53 21.91
C LEU A 511 1.41 -25.91 21.32
N ARG A 512 0.98 -27.17 21.48
CA ARG A 512 -0.32 -27.62 20.96
C ARG A 512 -1.45 -26.80 21.59
N ARG A 513 -1.46 -26.63 22.92
CA ARG A 513 -2.46 -25.80 23.64
C ARG A 513 -2.43 -24.34 23.17
N TYR A 514 -1.23 -23.82 22.97
CA TYR A 514 -1.04 -22.45 22.48
C TYR A 514 -1.62 -22.27 21.09
N LEU A 515 -1.35 -23.18 20.16
CA LEU A 515 -1.86 -23.12 18.78
C LEU A 515 -3.38 -23.39 18.72
N GLU A 516 -3.92 -24.26 19.55
CA GLU A 516 -5.37 -24.46 19.68
C GLU A 516 -6.09 -23.18 20.08
N ARG A 517 -5.47 -22.37 20.94
CA ARG A 517 -6.05 -21.13 21.44
C ARG A 517 -5.71 -19.90 20.61
N HIS A 518 -4.49 -19.79 20.14
CA HIS A 518 -3.92 -18.61 19.47
C HIS A 518 -3.46 -18.85 18.03
N GLY A 519 -3.71 -20.02 17.46
CA GLY A 519 -3.29 -20.35 16.09
C GLY A 519 -3.90 -19.48 14.99
N HIS A 520 -5.02 -18.80 15.29
CA HIS A 520 -5.63 -17.80 14.41
C HIS A 520 -4.87 -16.47 14.37
N ARG A 521 -3.98 -16.21 15.33
CA ARG A 521 -3.20 -14.97 15.39
C ARG A 521 -2.09 -14.97 14.33
N ALA A 522 -1.69 -13.76 13.93
CA ALA A 522 -0.64 -13.54 12.93
C ALA A 522 -0.09 -12.11 13.06
N VAL A 523 1.00 -11.82 12.35
CA VAL A 523 1.37 -10.45 11.96
C VAL A 523 0.35 -9.96 10.94
N ARG A 524 -0.07 -8.69 11.00
CA ARG A 524 -1.11 -8.14 10.10
C ARG A 524 -2.34 -9.06 10.06
N GLU A 525 -2.84 -9.42 11.23
CA GLU A 525 -3.82 -10.50 11.45
C GLU A 525 -5.16 -10.32 10.72
N LEU A 526 -5.49 -9.11 10.24
CA LEU A 526 -6.69 -8.82 9.45
C LEU A 526 -6.43 -8.80 7.93
N GLU A 527 -5.17 -8.89 7.49
CA GLU A 527 -4.81 -9.08 6.08
C GLU A 527 -5.10 -10.52 5.64
N LEU A 528 -5.95 -10.70 4.62
CA LEU A 528 -6.42 -12.02 4.21
C LEU A 528 -5.32 -12.91 3.61
N ARG A 529 -4.33 -12.29 2.96
CA ARG A 529 -3.17 -13.00 2.41
C ARG A 529 -2.26 -13.54 3.50
N GLN A 530 -2.29 -12.99 4.71
CA GLN A 530 -1.42 -13.38 5.81
C GLN A 530 -1.86 -14.70 6.44
N LYS A 531 -0.93 -15.65 6.63
CA LYS A 531 -1.19 -16.94 7.28
C LYS A 531 -1.19 -16.78 8.80
N GLY A 532 -2.12 -17.46 9.48
CA GLY A 532 -2.10 -17.57 10.95
C GLY A 532 -1.03 -18.55 11.44
N TRP A 533 -0.63 -18.44 12.71
CA TRP A 533 0.39 -19.32 13.33
C TRP A 533 0.01 -20.80 13.34
N GLY A 534 -1.29 -21.11 13.25
CA GLY A 534 -1.76 -22.50 13.10
C GLY A 534 -1.42 -23.12 11.74
N VAL A 535 -1.24 -22.29 10.72
CA VAL A 535 -0.89 -22.68 9.33
C VAL A 535 0.61 -22.52 9.11
N ASP A 536 1.17 -21.37 9.47
CA ASP A 536 2.60 -21.07 9.40
C ASP A 536 3.12 -20.78 10.81
N THR A 537 3.71 -21.79 11.43
CA THR A 537 4.22 -21.72 12.80
C THR A 537 5.66 -21.19 12.85
N SER A 538 6.34 -21.01 11.71
CA SER A 538 7.76 -20.66 11.64
C SER A 538 8.10 -19.35 12.37
N PRO A 539 7.31 -18.26 12.24
CA PRO A 539 7.59 -17.01 12.97
C PRO A 539 7.49 -17.18 14.50
N LEU A 540 6.53 -17.97 14.97
CA LEU A 540 6.41 -18.29 16.39
C LEU A 540 7.61 -19.11 16.87
N VAL A 541 8.04 -20.12 16.11
CA VAL A 541 9.21 -20.94 16.46
C VAL A 541 10.47 -20.10 16.55
N ALA A 542 10.70 -19.19 15.60
CA ALA A 542 11.84 -18.28 15.62
C ALA A 542 11.86 -17.40 16.89
N SER A 543 10.69 -16.90 17.30
CA SER A 543 10.53 -16.14 18.53
C SER A 543 10.84 -16.99 19.79
N LEU A 544 10.31 -18.23 19.86
CA LEU A 544 10.60 -19.15 20.96
C LEU A 544 12.09 -19.51 21.03
N GLN A 545 12.75 -19.68 19.89
CA GLN A 545 14.20 -19.90 19.83
C GLN A 545 14.98 -18.70 20.39
N SER A 546 14.58 -17.48 20.02
CA SER A 546 15.20 -16.25 20.53
C SER A 546 14.98 -16.11 22.04
N GLY A 547 13.77 -16.40 22.53
CA GLY A 547 13.44 -16.43 23.95
C GLY A 547 14.27 -17.45 24.72
N LEU A 548 14.42 -18.64 24.17
CA LEU A 548 15.24 -19.70 24.79
C LEU A 548 16.73 -19.30 24.87
N ARG A 549 17.31 -18.78 23.76
CA ARG A 549 18.70 -18.32 23.75
C ARG A 549 18.95 -17.24 24.80
N ALA A 550 18.07 -16.25 24.87
CA ALA A 550 18.18 -15.17 25.86
C ALA A 550 18.16 -15.69 27.30
N ARG A 551 17.27 -16.65 27.61
CA ARG A 551 17.21 -17.27 28.95
C ARG A 551 18.45 -18.12 29.29
N LEU A 552 19.05 -18.76 28.30
CA LEU A 552 20.28 -19.52 28.47
C LEU A 552 21.49 -18.63 28.74
N GLU A 553 21.54 -17.43 28.11
CA GLU A 553 22.68 -16.52 28.23
C GLU A 553 22.60 -15.61 29.47
N HIS A 554 21.39 -15.12 29.79
CA HIS A 554 21.19 -14.06 30.79
C HIS A 554 20.38 -14.51 32.02
N GLY A 555 19.88 -15.74 32.02
CA GLY A 555 18.95 -16.22 33.05
C GLY A 555 17.52 -15.71 32.86
N SER A 556 16.62 -16.10 33.76
CA SER A 556 15.24 -15.60 33.72
C SER A 556 15.22 -14.11 34.02
N PRO A 557 14.51 -13.28 33.21
CA PRO A 557 14.36 -11.87 33.51
C PRO A 557 13.72 -11.72 34.89
N ILE A 558 14.26 -10.82 35.70
CA ILE A 558 13.66 -10.46 36.97
C ILE A 558 12.36 -9.73 36.61
N ARG A 559 11.25 -10.45 36.58
CA ARG A 559 9.93 -9.81 36.51
C ARG A 559 9.76 -8.97 37.76
N GLN A 560 10.05 -7.70 37.69
CA GLN A 560 9.38 -6.76 38.57
C GLN A 560 7.90 -6.75 38.16
N LYS A 561 7.08 -7.61 38.80
CA LYS A 561 5.65 -7.33 38.81
C LYS A 561 5.53 -5.95 39.46
N HIS A 562 5.44 -4.92 38.63
CA HIS A 562 4.98 -3.64 39.14
C HIS A 562 3.61 -3.94 39.77
N HIS A 563 3.51 -3.82 41.07
CA HIS A 563 2.25 -3.84 41.76
C HIS A 563 1.47 -2.64 41.24
N VAL A 564 0.71 -2.89 40.17
CA VAL A 564 -0.23 -1.91 39.66
C VAL A 564 -1.25 -1.68 40.76
N ALA A 565 -1.40 -0.44 41.19
CA ALA A 565 -2.37 -0.08 42.19
C ALA A 565 -3.78 -0.37 41.65
N THR A 566 -4.29 -1.57 41.91
CA THR A 566 -5.65 -1.99 41.50
C THR A 566 -6.74 -1.35 42.36
N SER A 567 -6.35 -0.53 43.35
CA SER A 567 -7.27 0.17 44.26
C SER A 567 -7.00 1.67 44.25
N THR A 568 -8.04 2.45 44.19
CA THR A 568 -8.03 3.91 44.37
C THR A 568 -8.89 4.30 45.56
N ASP A 569 -8.46 5.29 46.32
CA ASP A 569 -9.25 5.84 47.43
C ASP A 569 -10.43 6.72 46.95
N HIS A 570 -10.44 7.11 45.67
CA HIS A 570 -11.50 7.94 45.11
C HIS A 570 -12.80 7.14 44.94
N PRO A 571 -13.91 7.50 45.60
CA PRO A 571 -15.10 6.66 45.68
C PRO A 571 -15.80 6.42 44.37
N ILE A 572 -15.70 7.34 43.38
CA ILE A 572 -16.28 7.19 42.04
C ILE A 572 -15.40 6.28 41.21
N LEU A 573 -14.08 6.50 41.22
CA LEU A 573 -13.12 5.67 40.46
C LEU A 573 -13.17 4.22 40.91
N ARG A 574 -13.29 3.96 42.22
CA ARG A 574 -13.46 2.60 42.79
C ARG A 574 -14.65 1.84 42.22
N LYS A 575 -15.72 2.54 41.80
CA LYS A 575 -16.90 1.93 41.15
C LYS A 575 -16.74 1.79 39.64
N LEU A 576 -16.03 2.71 39.01
CA LEU A 576 -15.85 2.71 37.54
C LEU A 576 -14.72 1.80 37.06
N LEU A 577 -13.69 1.61 37.87
CA LEU A 577 -12.52 0.81 37.51
C LEU A 577 -12.86 -0.64 37.14
N PRO A 578 -13.71 -1.39 37.90
CA PRO A 578 -14.14 -2.72 37.48
C PRO A 578 -14.89 -2.75 36.15
N LEU A 579 -15.65 -1.70 35.82
CA LEU A 579 -16.36 -1.57 34.55
C LEU A 579 -15.36 -1.30 33.40
N ALA A 580 -14.35 -0.46 33.65
CA ALA A 580 -13.30 -0.19 32.71
C ALA A 580 -12.48 -1.47 32.39
N HIS A 581 -12.10 -2.22 33.42
CA HIS A 581 -11.42 -3.52 33.24
C HIS A 581 -12.30 -4.52 32.48
N ALA A 582 -13.61 -4.58 32.76
CA ALA A 582 -14.54 -5.44 32.04
C ALA A 582 -14.67 -5.04 30.56
N ALA A 583 -14.63 -3.73 30.24
CA ALA A 583 -14.69 -3.21 28.89
C ALA A 583 -13.40 -3.55 28.11
N ILE A 584 -12.22 -3.43 28.74
CA ILE A 584 -10.94 -3.83 28.15
C ILE A 584 -10.94 -5.32 27.82
N ARG A 585 -11.31 -6.17 28.78
CA ARG A 585 -11.43 -7.63 28.54
C ARG A 585 -12.41 -7.94 27.42
N SER A 586 -13.52 -7.22 27.32
CA SER A 586 -14.50 -7.42 26.25
C SER A 586 -13.96 -7.02 24.88
N ARG A 587 -13.21 -5.91 24.82
CA ARG A 587 -12.56 -5.46 23.58
C ARG A 587 -11.57 -6.49 23.07
N GLU A 588 -10.68 -6.96 23.93
CA GLU A 588 -9.66 -7.95 23.54
C GLU A 588 -10.29 -9.29 23.13
N HIS A 589 -11.30 -9.75 23.87
CA HIS A 589 -12.03 -10.97 23.53
C HIS A 589 -12.76 -10.87 22.19
N THR A 590 -13.46 -9.76 21.92
CA THR A 590 -14.14 -9.57 20.63
C THR A 590 -13.16 -9.33 19.48
N LYS A 591 -11.96 -8.77 19.76
CA LYS A 591 -10.88 -8.67 18.77
C LYS A 591 -10.39 -10.06 18.37
N SER A 592 -10.10 -10.91 19.34
CA SER A 592 -9.68 -12.29 19.08
C SER A 592 -10.75 -13.07 18.31
N GLY A 593 -12.04 -12.94 18.69
CA GLY A 593 -13.15 -13.54 17.95
C GLY A 593 -13.27 -13.03 16.51
N LEU A 594 -13.08 -11.72 16.28
CA LEU A 594 -13.03 -11.15 14.93
C LEU A 594 -11.92 -11.80 14.09
N VAL A 595 -10.70 -11.91 14.65
CA VAL A 595 -9.57 -12.54 13.96
C VAL A 595 -9.84 -14.03 13.70
N ALA A 596 -10.46 -14.74 14.64
CA ALA A 596 -10.85 -16.14 14.44
C ALA A 596 -11.84 -16.31 13.29
N VAL A 597 -12.89 -15.48 13.23
CA VAL A 597 -13.84 -15.47 12.09
C VAL A 597 -13.09 -15.14 10.79
N THR A 598 -12.26 -14.11 10.77
CA THR A 598 -11.48 -13.72 9.58
C THR A 598 -10.56 -14.87 9.12
N THR A 599 -10.01 -15.65 10.05
CA THR A 599 -9.13 -16.78 9.72
C THR A 599 -9.86 -17.88 8.96
N GLU A 600 -11.13 -18.16 9.26
CA GLU A 600 -11.94 -19.09 8.46
C GLU A 600 -12.06 -18.61 6.99
N PHE A 601 -12.23 -17.30 6.78
CA PHE A 601 -12.24 -16.72 5.43
C PHE A 601 -10.87 -16.77 4.76
N LYS A 602 -9.77 -16.58 5.50
CA LYS A 602 -8.41 -16.77 4.96
C LYS A 602 -8.22 -18.17 4.40
N HIS A 603 -8.68 -19.19 5.13
CA HIS A 603 -8.62 -20.59 4.69
C HIS A 603 -9.52 -20.81 3.46
N ALA A 604 -10.72 -20.25 3.49
CA ALA A 604 -11.68 -20.38 2.40
C ALA A 604 -11.18 -19.75 1.08
N TYR A 605 -10.63 -18.54 1.13
CA TYR A 605 -10.08 -17.87 -0.06
C TYR A 605 -8.82 -18.57 -0.59
N ARG A 606 -7.96 -19.14 0.27
CA ARG A 606 -6.83 -19.97 -0.19
C ARG A 606 -7.33 -21.22 -0.92
N ALA A 607 -8.33 -21.88 -0.35
CA ALA A 607 -8.94 -23.04 -0.99
C ALA A 607 -9.62 -22.68 -2.32
N LEU A 608 -10.24 -21.48 -2.41
CA LEU A 608 -10.78 -20.95 -3.66
C LEU A 608 -9.64 -20.69 -4.66
N GLY A 609 -8.57 -20.02 -4.25
CA GLY A 609 -7.40 -19.73 -5.10
C GLY A 609 -6.77 -20.99 -5.68
N ALA A 610 -6.61 -22.04 -4.85
CA ALA A 610 -6.12 -23.34 -5.32
C ALA A 610 -7.05 -23.95 -6.39
N ALA A 611 -8.38 -23.95 -6.17
CA ALA A 611 -9.33 -24.46 -7.17
C ALA A 611 -9.33 -23.62 -8.46
N MET A 612 -9.25 -22.29 -8.36
CA MET A 612 -9.16 -21.40 -9.53
C MET A 612 -7.88 -21.63 -10.34
N ALA A 613 -6.75 -21.91 -9.67
CA ALA A 613 -5.50 -22.27 -10.35
C ALA A 613 -5.60 -23.65 -11.01
N ASP A 614 -6.15 -24.66 -10.34
CA ASP A 614 -6.36 -26.00 -10.88
C ASP A 614 -7.31 -25.99 -12.09
N GLU A 615 -8.31 -25.13 -12.08
CA GLU A 615 -9.28 -24.93 -13.19
C GLU A 615 -8.74 -24.01 -14.30
N GLY A 616 -7.53 -23.44 -14.14
CA GLY A 616 -6.88 -22.56 -15.13
C GLY A 616 -7.48 -21.15 -15.20
N LEU A 617 -8.26 -20.73 -14.20
CA LEU A 617 -8.86 -19.40 -14.10
C LEU A 617 -7.87 -18.35 -13.59
N LEU A 618 -6.89 -18.75 -12.77
CA LEU A 618 -5.81 -17.92 -12.26
C LEU A 618 -4.46 -18.58 -12.49
N PRO A 619 -3.36 -17.80 -12.58
CA PRO A 619 -2.02 -18.33 -12.85
C PRO A 619 -1.44 -19.17 -11.68
N ASP A 620 -1.84 -18.84 -10.45
CA ASP A 620 -1.43 -19.52 -9.22
C ASP A 620 -2.44 -19.24 -8.09
N GLU A 621 -2.34 -19.99 -6.98
CA GLU A 621 -3.26 -19.89 -5.84
C GLU A 621 -3.22 -18.53 -5.10
N ASP A 622 -2.07 -17.83 -5.12
CA ASP A 622 -1.89 -16.55 -4.44
C ASP A 622 -2.54 -15.39 -5.21
N ALA A 623 -2.78 -15.56 -6.53
CA ALA A 623 -3.41 -14.56 -7.39
C ALA A 623 -4.83 -14.16 -6.92
N VAL A 624 -5.51 -15.02 -6.17
CA VAL A 624 -6.84 -14.75 -5.58
C VAL A 624 -6.86 -13.49 -4.71
N PHE A 625 -5.75 -13.14 -4.04
CA PHE A 625 -5.68 -11.99 -3.15
C PHE A 625 -5.59 -10.64 -3.89
N PHE A 626 -5.27 -10.64 -5.18
CA PHE A 626 -5.10 -9.44 -5.99
C PHE A 626 -6.33 -9.07 -6.82
N LEU A 627 -7.45 -9.78 -6.61
CA LEU A 627 -8.78 -9.42 -7.10
C LEU A 627 -9.68 -9.06 -5.91
N THR A 628 -10.68 -8.20 -6.13
CA THR A 628 -11.71 -7.96 -5.13
C THR A 628 -12.64 -9.17 -5.03
N HIS A 629 -13.44 -9.24 -3.96
CA HIS A 629 -14.42 -10.34 -3.81
C HIS A 629 -15.39 -10.40 -4.99
N GLU A 630 -15.87 -9.26 -5.45
CA GLU A 630 -16.79 -9.15 -6.59
C GLU A 630 -16.13 -9.61 -7.90
N GLU A 631 -14.87 -9.19 -8.14
CA GLU A 631 -14.11 -9.62 -9.32
C GLU A 631 -13.80 -11.11 -9.31
N LEU A 632 -13.61 -11.74 -8.13
CA LEU A 632 -13.51 -13.19 -8.04
C LEU A 632 -14.80 -13.87 -8.54
N GLY A 633 -15.97 -13.32 -8.20
CA GLY A 633 -17.26 -13.81 -8.72
C GLY A 633 -17.35 -13.68 -10.24
N GLU A 634 -16.88 -12.56 -10.80
CA GLU A 634 -16.82 -12.38 -12.25
C GLU A 634 -15.81 -13.31 -12.94
N CYS A 635 -14.68 -13.57 -12.29
CA CYS A 635 -13.64 -14.46 -12.81
C CYS A 635 -14.14 -15.91 -12.89
N VAL A 636 -14.79 -16.43 -11.85
CA VAL A 636 -15.39 -17.77 -11.88
C VAL A 636 -16.58 -17.85 -12.85
N ALA A 637 -17.24 -16.73 -13.14
CA ALA A 637 -18.27 -16.62 -14.19
C ALA A 637 -17.70 -16.56 -15.61
N GLY A 638 -16.36 -16.56 -15.80
CA GLY A 638 -15.70 -16.67 -17.10
C GLY A 638 -15.04 -15.39 -17.63
N ARG A 639 -14.83 -14.36 -16.78
CA ARG A 639 -14.14 -13.12 -17.16
C ARG A 639 -12.61 -13.29 -17.12
N ALA A 640 -12.06 -13.83 -18.22
CA ALA A 640 -10.68 -14.31 -18.29
C ALA A 640 -9.60 -13.20 -18.15
N GLU A 641 -9.90 -11.95 -18.53
CA GLU A 641 -8.96 -10.81 -18.40
C GLU A 641 -8.55 -10.52 -16.94
N LEU A 642 -9.36 -10.93 -15.96
CA LEU A 642 -9.06 -10.73 -14.54
C LEU A 642 -7.82 -11.50 -14.07
N ALA A 643 -7.44 -12.58 -14.73
CA ALA A 643 -6.19 -13.29 -14.45
C ALA A 643 -4.97 -12.39 -14.66
N SER A 644 -4.92 -11.65 -15.77
CA SER A 644 -3.83 -10.70 -16.05
C SER A 644 -3.88 -9.49 -15.12
N THR A 645 -5.06 -9.02 -14.73
CA THR A 645 -5.26 -7.96 -13.74
C THR A 645 -4.66 -8.35 -12.39
N ALA A 646 -4.90 -9.58 -11.92
CA ALA A 646 -4.34 -10.08 -10.65
C ALA A 646 -2.80 -10.05 -10.66
N VAL A 647 -2.17 -10.51 -11.76
CA VAL A 647 -0.71 -10.48 -11.92
C VAL A 647 -0.17 -9.06 -11.86
N SER A 648 -0.80 -8.14 -12.58
CA SER A 648 -0.39 -6.73 -12.65
C SER A 648 -0.50 -6.05 -11.28
N ARG A 649 -1.60 -6.26 -10.54
CA ARG A 649 -1.82 -5.68 -9.21
C ARG A 649 -0.88 -6.24 -8.13
N ARG A 650 -0.34 -7.46 -8.30
CA ARG A 650 0.67 -8.01 -7.37
C ARG A 650 1.89 -7.10 -7.27
N ALA A 651 2.44 -6.67 -8.41
CA ALA A 651 3.57 -5.73 -8.45
C ALA A 651 3.21 -4.35 -7.87
N VAL A 652 1.96 -3.91 -8.06
CA VAL A 652 1.47 -2.63 -7.51
C VAL A 652 1.40 -2.65 -5.98
N VAL A 653 0.93 -3.74 -5.38
CA VAL A 653 0.89 -3.86 -3.90
C VAL A 653 2.28 -3.77 -3.30
N ASP A 654 3.29 -4.39 -3.93
CA ASP A 654 4.69 -4.31 -3.48
C ASP A 654 5.22 -2.86 -3.56
N TYR A 655 4.87 -2.10 -4.59
CA TYR A 655 5.17 -0.67 -4.69
C TYR A 655 4.46 0.16 -3.62
N GLN A 656 3.19 -0.14 -3.33
CA GLN A 656 2.37 0.61 -2.37
C GLN A 656 2.81 0.37 -0.92
N MET A 657 3.34 -0.82 -0.60
CA MET A 657 3.64 -1.26 0.76
C MET A 657 4.52 -0.29 1.57
N PRO A 658 5.65 0.24 1.03
CA PRO A 658 6.53 1.15 1.75
C PRO A 658 6.05 2.61 1.77
N LEU A 659 4.92 2.95 1.17
CA LEU A 659 4.46 4.33 1.12
C LEU A 659 3.98 4.79 2.49
N HIS A 660 4.31 6.04 2.83
CA HIS A 660 3.90 6.70 4.06
C HIS A 660 3.07 7.95 3.75
N PHE A 661 2.16 8.29 4.64
CA PHE A 661 1.23 9.39 4.44
C PHE A 661 1.16 10.31 5.67
N PRO A 662 0.73 11.58 5.52
CA PRO A 662 0.44 12.44 6.67
C PRO A 662 -0.59 11.77 7.59
N GLN A 663 -0.43 11.92 8.92
CA GLN A 663 -1.39 11.35 9.88
C GLN A 663 -2.81 11.85 9.62
N VAL A 664 -2.94 13.13 9.24
CA VAL A 664 -4.20 13.78 8.89
C VAL A 664 -4.01 14.53 7.59
N PHE A 665 -4.96 14.42 6.68
CA PHE A 665 -4.93 15.09 5.39
C PHE A 665 -6.35 15.39 4.90
N ARG A 666 -6.47 16.31 3.93
CA ARG A 666 -7.74 16.67 3.29
C ARG A 666 -7.80 16.10 1.87
N GLY A 667 -8.94 15.53 1.50
CA GLY A 667 -9.15 14.96 0.17
C GLY A 667 -8.28 13.72 -0.09
N ARG A 668 -7.49 13.74 -1.15
CA ARG A 668 -6.58 12.65 -1.52
C ARG A 668 -5.18 12.88 -0.96
N PRO A 669 -4.56 11.91 -0.28
CA PRO A 669 -3.20 12.06 0.24
C PRO A 669 -2.16 11.96 -0.88
N GLU A 670 -1.02 12.62 -0.68
CA GLU A 670 0.20 12.34 -1.42
C GLU A 670 1.18 11.59 -0.50
N PRO A 671 1.90 10.59 -1.05
CA PRO A 671 2.95 9.92 -0.29
C PRO A 671 4.00 10.91 0.21
N LEU A 672 4.38 10.76 1.48
CA LEU A 672 5.43 11.60 2.08
C LEU A 672 6.81 11.15 1.58
N ARG A 673 7.66 12.11 1.26
CA ARG A 673 9.10 11.93 1.38
C ARG A 673 9.41 12.04 2.87
N LEU A 674 9.85 10.94 3.50
CA LEU A 674 10.14 10.94 4.93
C LEU A 674 11.37 11.79 5.19
N GLU A 675 11.17 12.90 5.93
CA GLU A 675 12.25 13.73 6.46
C GLU A 675 12.35 13.50 7.97
N ALA A 676 13.59 13.46 8.47
CA ALA A 676 13.86 13.36 9.89
C ALA A 676 13.35 14.62 10.61
N VAL A 677 12.72 14.43 11.77
CA VAL A 677 12.49 15.52 12.72
C VAL A 677 13.61 15.43 13.74
N GLU A 678 14.57 16.34 13.64
CA GLU A 678 15.73 16.41 14.51
C GLU A 678 15.54 17.48 15.59
N GLY A 679 15.91 17.16 16.82
CA GLY A 679 16.07 18.12 17.89
C GLY A 679 17.38 18.92 17.74
N ASP A 680 17.56 19.95 18.59
CA ASP A 680 18.75 20.83 18.57
C ASP A 680 20.08 20.08 18.76
N ASP A 681 20.06 18.85 19.32
CA ASP A 681 21.21 17.97 19.54
C ASP A 681 21.35 16.83 18.53
N GLY A 682 20.62 16.87 17.40
CA GLY A 682 20.62 15.84 16.36
C GLY A 682 19.89 14.56 16.73
N ALA A 683 19.15 14.54 17.84
CA ALA A 683 18.31 13.43 18.24
C ALA A 683 17.05 13.40 17.38
N LEU A 684 16.61 12.22 16.94
CA LEU A 684 15.25 12.07 16.38
C LEU A 684 14.21 12.29 17.50
N VAL A 685 13.18 13.05 17.17
CA VAL A 685 12.10 13.37 18.08
C VAL A 685 10.83 12.64 17.67
N GLY A 686 10.30 11.87 18.59
CA GLY A 686 9.04 11.12 18.45
C GLY A 686 8.10 11.37 19.61
N LYS A 687 7.13 10.49 19.78
CA LYS A 687 6.15 10.56 20.86
C LYS A 687 6.56 9.62 22.00
N PRO A 688 6.76 10.11 23.23
CA PRO A 688 7.01 9.27 24.40
C PRO A 688 5.75 8.47 24.74
N VAL A 689 5.89 7.15 24.90
CA VAL A 689 4.73 6.27 25.18
C VAL A 689 4.95 5.34 26.37
N SER A 690 6.19 5.13 26.78
CA SER A 690 6.55 4.41 27.99
C SER A 690 7.84 5.00 28.56
N ARG A 691 7.84 5.24 29.89
CA ARG A 691 8.89 5.98 30.59
C ARG A 691 10.19 5.20 30.72
N GLY A 692 11.25 5.96 31.00
CA GLY A 692 12.59 5.46 31.26
C GLY A 692 13.57 5.82 30.15
N SER A 693 14.85 5.65 30.43
CA SER A 693 15.92 5.87 29.47
C SER A 693 16.86 4.66 29.46
N VAL A 694 17.26 4.25 28.25
CA VAL A 694 18.15 3.12 28.07
C VAL A 694 19.18 3.42 26.98
N THR A 695 20.43 2.98 27.23
CA THR A 695 21.50 3.01 26.24
C THR A 695 21.90 1.58 25.91
N GLY A 696 21.85 1.21 24.64
CA GLY A 696 22.10 -0.15 24.18
C GLY A 696 22.49 -0.22 22.70
N ARG A 697 22.60 -1.45 22.20
CA ARG A 697 22.76 -1.67 20.76
C ARG A 697 21.41 -1.60 20.06
N ALA A 698 21.35 -0.90 18.95
CA ALA A 698 20.20 -0.91 18.08
C ALA A 698 20.09 -2.23 17.31
N ARG A 699 18.90 -2.74 17.20
CA ARG A 699 18.49 -3.76 16.24
C ARG A 699 17.43 -3.16 15.33
N VAL A 700 17.82 -2.81 14.11
CA VAL A 700 16.90 -2.33 13.08
C VAL A 700 16.31 -3.53 12.35
N VAL A 701 14.99 -3.59 12.28
CA VAL A 701 14.23 -4.72 11.77
C VAL A 701 13.05 -4.21 10.99
N GLU A 702 12.94 -4.54 9.73
CA GLU A 702 11.82 -4.12 8.88
C GLU A 702 10.68 -5.14 8.89
N THR A 703 11.02 -6.42 9.07
CA THR A 703 10.05 -7.52 9.05
C THR A 703 10.16 -8.38 10.33
N LEU A 704 9.10 -9.14 10.62
CA LEU A 704 9.12 -10.04 11.78
C LEU A 704 10.14 -11.19 11.61
N GLU A 705 10.39 -11.61 10.38
CA GLU A 705 11.39 -12.65 10.08
C GLU A 705 12.78 -12.20 10.50
N GLU A 706 13.13 -10.94 10.28
CA GLU A 706 14.39 -10.34 10.72
C GLU A 706 14.49 -10.26 12.25
N ALA A 707 13.33 -10.11 12.94
CA ALA A 707 13.29 -10.09 14.40
C ALA A 707 13.79 -11.38 15.04
N ALA A 708 13.87 -12.49 14.31
CA ALA A 708 14.48 -13.73 14.77
C ALA A 708 15.98 -13.58 15.14
N ALA A 709 16.66 -12.54 14.62
CA ALA A 709 18.04 -12.20 14.94
C ALA A 709 18.19 -11.29 16.17
N LEU A 710 17.11 -10.90 16.83
CA LEU A 710 17.09 -10.06 18.03
C LEU A 710 17.82 -10.73 19.19
N GLN A 711 18.68 -9.97 19.87
CA GLN A 711 19.41 -10.41 21.05
C GLN A 711 18.87 -9.74 22.30
N ALA A 712 19.03 -10.42 23.44
CA ALA A 712 18.59 -9.86 24.71
C ALA A 712 19.33 -8.56 25.05
N GLY A 713 18.58 -7.56 25.48
CA GLY A 713 19.09 -6.23 25.86
C GLY A 713 19.33 -5.28 24.70
N GLU A 714 18.98 -5.64 23.46
CA GLU A 714 19.00 -4.70 22.33
C GLU A 714 17.81 -3.73 22.37
N ILE A 715 17.97 -2.58 21.74
CA ILE A 715 16.90 -1.62 21.51
C ILE A 715 16.32 -1.92 20.13
N LEU A 716 15.07 -2.35 20.10
CA LEU A 716 14.35 -2.64 18.85
C LEU A 716 13.97 -1.34 18.15
N ILE A 717 14.38 -1.20 16.89
CA ILE A 717 13.97 -0.13 15.99
C ILE A 717 13.22 -0.79 14.83
N ALA A 718 11.91 -0.49 14.69
CA ALA A 718 11.05 -1.10 13.69
C ALA A 718 10.13 -0.07 13.04
N PRO A 719 9.59 -0.31 11.83
CA PRO A 719 8.62 0.59 11.22
C PRO A 719 7.37 0.73 12.09
N ILE A 720 6.84 -0.40 12.56
CA ILE A 720 5.67 -0.53 13.44
C ILE A 720 5.71 -1.90 14.12
N THR A 721 5.01 -2.05 15.25
CA THR A 721 4.85 -3.35 15.90
C THR A 721 3.38 -3.70 16.09
N ASP A 722 3.03 -4.97 15.89
CA ASP A 722 1.70 -5.53 16.11
C ASP A 722 1.75 -6.74 17.07
N VAL A 723 0.64 -7.48 17.17
CA VAL A 723 0.52 -8.64 18.09
C VAL A 723 1.57 -9.72 17.80
N GLY A 724 2.01 -9.88 16.56
CA GLY A 724 3.06 -10.83 16.19
C GLY A 724 4.41 -10.55 16.84
N TRP A 725 4.67 -9.30 17.22
CA TRP A 725 5.91 -8.90 17.89
C TRP A 725 5.89 -9.16 19.39
N THR A 726 4.74 -9.45 19.99
CA THR A 726 4.59 -9.62 21.44
C THR A 726 5.63 -10.54 22.08
N PRO A 727 5.99 -11.70 21.50
CA PRO A 727 6.99 -12.57 22.10
C PRO A 727 8.39 -11.95 22.21
N TYR A 728 8.74 -10.98 21.36
CA TYR A 728 10.04 -10.34 21.37
C TYR A 728 10.19 -9.24 22.43
N PHE A 729 9.08 -8.73 22.97
CA PHE A 729 9.13 -7.68 24.00
C PHE A 729 9.81 -8.12 25.31
N SER A 730 9.84 -9.41 25.58
CA SER A 730 10.59 -9.95 26.71
C SER A 730 12.12 -9.92 26.53
N LEU A 731 12.62 -9.71 25.32
CA LEU A 731 14.03 -9.71 24.97
C LEU A 731 14.63 -8.31 24.94
N ILE A 732 13.86 -7.31 24.51
CA ILE A 732 14.38 -5.96 24.23
C ILE A 732 14.56 -5.13 25.49
N ALA A 733 15.50 -4.19 25.44
CA ALA A 733 15.71 -3.21 26.49
C ALA A 733 14.90 -1.91 26.28
N GLY A 734 14.42 -1.67 25.06
CA GLY A 734 13.59 -0.54 24.71
C GLY A 734 13.03 -0.66 23.30
N LEU A 735 12.00 0.13 23.00
CA LEU A 735 11.29 0.12 21.71
C LEU A 735 11.29 1.50 21.06
N ALA A 736 11.70 1.56 19.79
CA ALA A 736 11.59 2.73 18.92
C ALA A 736 10.83 2.35 17.65
N THR A 737 9.81 3.12 17.27
CA THR A 737 9.09 2.86 16.01
C THR A 737 8.93 4.11 15.18
N ASP A 738 8.97 3.94 13.83
CA ASP A 738 8.73 5.03 12.89
C ASP A 738 7.28 5.51 12.95
N VAL A 739 6.36 4.57 13.09
CA VAL A 739 4.92 4.81 13.16
C VAL A 739 4.37 4.30 14.49
N GLY A 740 3.41 5.02 15.07
CA GLY A 740 2.70 4.57 16.27
C GLY A 740 2.05 5.73 17.04
N SER A 741 1.19 5.35 17.98
CA SER A 741 0.49 6.26 18.89
C SER A 741 0.59 5.78 20.34
N ALA A 742 0.09 6.57 21.28
CA ALA A 742 0.05 6.18 22.70
C ALA A 742 -0.84 4.96 22.98
N VAL A 743 -1.71 4.61 22.04
CA VAL A 743 -2.65 3.48 22.14
C VAL A 743 -2.29 2.34 21.18
N SER A 744 -1.19 2.46 20.43
CA SER A 744 -0.70 1.38 19.56
C SER A 744 -0.36 0.13 20.36
N HIS A 745 -0.40 -1.03 19.69
CA HIS A 745 -0.10 -2.31 20.35
C HIS A 745 1.28 -2.30 21.03
N GLY A 746 2.32 -1.85 20.30
CA GLY A 746 3.67 -1.74 20.84
C GLY A 746 3.77 -0.82 22.06
N ALA A 747 3.05 0.32 22.06
CA ALA A 747 3.02 1.23 23.18
C ALA A 747 2.34 0.62 24.42
N VAL A 748 1.25 -0.14 24.22
CA VAL A 748 0.54 -0.84 25.30
C VAL A 748 1.44 -1.91 25.91
N VAL A 749 2.01 -2.77 25.07
CA VAL A 749 2.88 -3.86 25.53
C VAL A 749 4.15 -3.32 26.18
N ALA A 750 4.80 -2.27 25.61
CA ALA A 750 5.98 -1.66 26.23
C ALA A 750 5.69 -1.17 27.65
N ARG A 751 4.53 -0.57 27.91
CA ARG A 751 4.10 -0.17 29.26
C ARG A 751 3.88 -1.36 30.18
N GLU A 752 3.26 -2.43 29.69
CA GLU A 752 3.04 -3.68 30.47
C GLU A 752 4.37 -4.32 30.89
N TYR A 753 5.39 -4.24 30.03
CA TYR A 753 6.73 -4.76 30.31
C TYR A 753 7.66 -3.76 31.01
N GLY A 754 7.22 -2.51 31.21
CA GLY A 754 8.05 -1.45 31.80
C GLY A 754 9.25 -1.04 30.93
N LEU A 755 9.15 -1.21 29.61
CA LEU A 755 10.21 -0.89 28.66
C LEU A 755 10.14 0.59 28.26
N PRO A 756 11.25 1.33 28.26
CA PRO A 756 11.31 2.65 27.62
C PRO A 756 10.84 2.55 26.16
N ALA A 757 9.94 3.45 25.74
CA ALA A 757 9.45 3.40 24.35
C ALA A 757 9.12 4.77 23.79
N VAL A 758 9.53 4.96 22.52
CA VAL A 758 9.27 6.15 21.71
C VAL A 758 8.72 5.69 20.35
N VAL A 759 7.59 6.25 19.97
CA VAL A 759 6.93 5.96 18.68
C VAL A 759 6.84 7.22 17.82
N ASN A 760 6.48 7.06 16.55
CA ASN A 760 6.36 8.15 15.58
C ASN A 760 7.68 8.93 15.37
N LEU A 761 8.79 8.20 15.30
CA LEU A 761 10.13 8.74 14.98
C LEU A 761 10.33 8.99 13.47
N ARG A 762 9.41 8.48 12.63
CA ARG A 762 9.31 8.65 11.17
C ARG A 762 10.38 7.97 10.33
N VAL A 763 11.65 8.10 10.71
CA VAL A 763 12.81 7.65 9.92
C VAL A 763 13.85 6.90 10.74
N ALA A 764 13.49 6.38 11.90
CA ALA A 764 14.46 5.69 12.76
C ALA A 764 15.05 4.44 12.07
N THR A 765 14.23 3.69 11.34
CA THR A 765 14.69 2.52 10.58
C THR A 765 15.67 2.87 9.46
N SER A 766 15.55 4.02 8.84
CA SER A 766 16.47 4.46 7.78
C SER A 766 17.68 5.24 8.32
N ARG A 767 17.58 5.83 9.53
CA ARG A 767 18.62 6.66 10.15
C ARG A 767 19.64 5.84 10.90
N PHE A 768 19.22 4.76 11.58
CA PHE A 768 20.10 3.92 12.39
C PHE A 768 20.34 2.58 11.69
N GLN A 769 21.45 1.95 12.07
CA GLN A 769 21.82 0.61 11.58
C GLN A 769 21.91 -0.39 12.73
N THR A 770 21.65 -1.66 12.42
CA THR A 770 21.86 -2.72 13.39
C THR A 770 23.31 -2.72 13.89
N GLY A 771 23.48 -2.68 15.22
CA GLY A 771 24.78 -2.61 15.89
C GLY A 771 25.17 -1.23 16.39
N ASP A 772 24.51 -0.16 15.94
CA ASP A 772 24.71 1.20 16.44
C ASP A 772 24.49 1.25 17.95
N ARG A 773 25.30 2.04 18.63
CA ARG A 773 25.07 2.32 20.05
C ARG A 773 24.17 3.55 20.16
N VAL A 774 22.97 3.34 20.72
CA VAL A 774 21.93 4.39 20.78
C VAL A 774 21.43 4.60 22.19
N THR A 775 20.94 5.82 22.46
CA THR A 775 20.21 6.18 23.68
C THR A 775 18.75 6.48 23.30
N LEU A 776 17.85 5.70 23.87
CA LEU A 776 16.40 5.88 23.78
C LEU A 776 15.91 6.50 25.09
N ASP A 777 15.26 7.65 25.00
CA ASP A 777 14.69 8.37 26.15
C ASP A 777 13.15 8.44 26.03
N GLY A 778 12.51 7.54 26.71
CA GLY A 778 11.04 7.43 26.76
C GLY A 778 10.37 8.50 27.63
N ASP A 779 11.12 9.32 28.39
CA ASP A 779 10.59 10.47 29.11
C ASP A 779 10.55 11.72 28.22
N ARG A 780 11.56 11.89 27.35
CA ARG A 780 11.68 13.01 26.43
C ARG A 780 11.14 12.73 25.04
N GLY A 781 10.95 11.46 24.69
CA GLY A 781 10.53 11.04 23.36
C GLY A 781 11.64 11.16 22.31
N THR A 782 12.90 10.83 22.67
CA THR A 782 14.03 10.99 21.77
C THR A 782 14.83 9.71 21.56
N LEU A 783 15.43 9.59 20.36
CA LEU A 783 16.39 8.54 20.01
C LEU A 783 17.62 9.17 19.34
N LYS A 784 18.83 8.85 19.82
CA LYS A 784 20.08 9.36 19.26
C LYS A 784 21.21 8.36 19.40
N HIS A 785 22.28 8.57 18.64
CA HIS A 785 23.55 7.87 18.89
C HIS A 785 24.07 8.20 20.30
N ALA A 786 24.61 7.17 21.02
CA ALA A 786 25.08 7.31 22.40
C ALA A 786 26.43 7.97 22.51
#